data_cadcd7327e9e9177795acfd102b01fcf
#
_entry.id   cadcd7327e9e9177795acfd102b01fcf
#
_cell.length_a   1.000
_cell.length_b   1.000
_cell.length_c   1.000
_cell.angle_alpha   90.00
_cell.angle_beta   90.00
_cell.angle_gamma   90.00
#
_symmetry.space_group_name_H-M   'P 1'
#
loop_
_entity.id
_entity.type
_entity.pdbx_description
1 polymer ?
#
loop_
_entity_poly.entity_id
_entity_poly.type
_entity_poly.pdbx_seq_one_letter_code
_entity_poly.pdbx_strand_id
1 'polypeptide(L)'
;MEEKWQRRWSEKGLDISEPDGRPKFMLVFAYPGVSGYLHVGHMRGYTYADAIGRYKRMTGHNVLFPVGTHATGNGAVTLAGKVAKNDTDMIEYLKRNGCPEEKLEEIKDPLSLVWFFNDVYVNDYWKRFGFLSDWRRFTCTLYDDYAKFMQWQFMKLNDAKLLIQKPYFMPACTQCGPVAVDASETDIAKGGNAETQEYTLLKFRHNDMFLVAATLRPETVYGQVNFWVNPDVEYVKMKKGNETWIVSPAAAKKLSYQKDGCEVIGKIPGKDMVGWMCEAPMIHRPVPVFPARFCDPNVGTGLVTSVPSDAPDDWISLEEVKNDPSMISEYGLTRQQIDSAVPISIISMDGYGDFPAKDIIDEMGIKRSGDPKLVDAKKQVYKDGYHTGKMKDVCGKFAGLRVEDAKERMKAEMISSGEAETFHDLSEEVVCRCGSPVMIRRVDDQWFINYADGDLTKRTSDHCRTMLINPPEYQNNVHTVLNWFRERACVRQGSWLGTRFPYDEKWIIEAISDSTLYPIYYLISMYANRKEITPEQMTEEFFDHVILEKGTADAVSKKTKISEELLKKIQNDVRYWYPLDLNVGGKDHMTVHFPTFLFNHVAILPPERCPRGIMVNWYITGKKSKISKSKGGAQPIPGAAEKFGVDALRLYYAHIASPYADVEWDEDIVMSYRQRIERIVTMTEELNSISGGKASGVDGWLISRFGNHLEAIHEGMKRLDLRIMASESYFEMFNDMKWYLRRGGSDPGTIKDALRMWISSMSPITPHIAEELWELCGFDGLAAEYQFPELSHSDPSAEFGETLIRDVISDITQIIKVTEMSPKRAVLYTAPAWKTEVMRIALGLADGNRLDIPTLTRTCMNDESLRKNGKAVSELAKKFATDMTRTSNDGRRALLKLNEFLHLSSAADFISSEIGVKVEVMSADDAAYDPQGKSKAAIPGRPAIYLE
;
A
#
# COMPACT_ATOMS: atom_id res chain seq x y z
N MET A 1 6.96 23.09 -23.66
CA MET A 1 5.54 22.70 -23.61
C MET A 1 5.04 22.66 -22.17
N GLU A 2 5.56 21.79 -21.28
CA GLU A 2 5.09 21.61 -19.89
C GLU A 2 5.02 22.94 -19.11
N GLU A 3 6.11 23.71 -19.07
CA GLU A 3 6.17 25.03 -18.39
C GLU A 3 5.18 26.07 -18.96
N LYS A 4 4.92 26.02 -20.30
CA LYS A 4 3.93 26.89 -20.96
C LYS A 4 2.57 26.70 -20.31
N TRP A 5 2.14 25.42 -20.12
CA TRP A 5 0.82 25.12 -19.62
C TRP A 5 0.70 25.32 -18.11
N GLN A 6 1.72 24.94 -17.33
CA GLN A 6 1.77 25.19 -15.89
C GLN A 6 1.63 26.68 -15.58
N ARG A 7 2.34 27.55 -16.33
CA ARG A 7 2.18 29.01 -16.20
C ARG A 7 0.78 29.48 -16.55
N ARG A 8 0.19 29.00 -17.66
CA ARG A 8 -1.17 29.36 -18.05
C ARG A 8 -2.22 28.93 -17.03
N TRP A 9 -2.09 27.76 -16.43
CA TRP A 9 -3.00 27.31 -15.36
C TRP A 9 -2.90 28.23 -14.13
N SER A 10 -1.70 28.60 -13.74
CA SER A 10 -1.48 29.49 -12.60
C SER A 10 -1.99 30.92 -12.88
N GLU A 11 -1.75 31.46 -14.08
CA GLU A 11 -2.29 32.77 -14.51
C GLU A 11 -3.82 32.80 -14.49
N LYS A 12 -4.48 31.68 -14.80
CA LYS A 12 -5.93 31.51 -14.71
C LYS A 12 -6.45 31.18 -13.31
N GLY A 13 -5.56 30.87 -12.36
CA GLY A 13 -5.90 30.49 -11.00
C GLY A 13 -6.58 29.14 -10.87
N LEU A 14 -6.29 28.16 -11.77
CA LEU A 14 -6.87 26.83 -11.70
C LEU A 14 -6.37 26.02 -10.48
N ASP A 15 -5.23 26.39 -9.92
CA ASP A 15 -4.66 25.89 -8.69
C ASP A 15 -5.27 26.50 -7.42
N ILE A 16 -6.10 27.53 -7.56
CA ILE A 16 -6.73 28.25 -6.47
C ILE A 16 -8.16 27.75 -6.25
N SER A 17 -8.51 27.46 -4.99
CA SER A 17 -9.87 27.02 -4.63
C SER A 17 -10.42 27.82 -3.46
N GLU A 18 -11.58 28.43 -3.66
CA GLU A 18 -12.33 29.17 -2.65
C GLU A 18 -13.74 28.56 -2.52
N PRO A 19 -14.38 28.63 -1.34
CA PRO A 19 -15.75 28.17 -1.19
C PRO A 19 -16.71 28.81 -2.18
N ASP A 20 -17.50 27.99 -2.87
CA ASP A 20 -18.53 28.42 -3.81
C ASP A 20 -19.79 27.54 -3.70
N GLY A 21 -20.73 27.65 -4.61
CA GLY A 21 -22.01 26.91 -4.60
C GLY A 21 -21.92 25.49 -5.16
N ARG A 22 -20.75 25.04 -5.69
CA ARG A 22 -20.58 23.71 -6.27
C ARG A 22 -20.38 22.63 -5.18
N PRO A 23 -20.68 21.36 -5.49
CA PRO A 23 -20.26 20.26 -4.62
C PRO A 23 -18.76 20.32 -4.40
N LYS A 24 -18.33 20.26 -3.15
CA LYS A 24 -16.88 20.29 -2.84
C LYS A 24 -16.25 18.90 -2.97
N PHE A 25 -14.96 18.86 -3.25
CA PHE A 25 -14.15 17.67 -3.15
C PHE A 25 -12.77 18.05 -2.62
N MET A 26 -12.49 17.71 -1.36
CA MET A 26 -11.19 17.93 -0.75
C MET A 26 -10.40 16.62 -0.72
N LEU A 27 -9.19 16.64 -1.27
CA LEU A 27 -8.31 15.49 -1.25
C LEU A 27 -6.89 15.88 -0.84
N VAL A 28 -6.20 14.93 -0.24
CA VAL A 28 -4.79 15.04 0.13
C VAL A 28 -4.06 13.73 -0.17
N PHE A 29 -2.74 13.79 -0.29
CA PHE A 29 -1.91 12.61 -0.08
C PHE A 29 -1.20 12.72 1.28
N ALA A 30 -0.85 11.55 1.86
CA ALA A 30 -0.01 11.52 3.04
C ALA A 30 1.32 12.20 2.70
N TYR A 31 1.65 13.28 3.38
CA TYR A 31 2.81 14.08 3.02
C TYR A 31 4.14 13.37 3.28
N PRO A 32 5.15 13.59 2.40
CA PRO A 32 6.41 12.88 2.50
C PRO A 32 7.23 13.34 3.70
N GLY A 33 7.94 12.37 4.29
CA GLY A 33 8.97 12.66 5.28
C GLY A 33 10.17 13.35 4.65
N VAL A 34 10.63 14.45 5.27
CA VAL A 34 11.82 15.20 4.82
C VAL A 34 13.09 14.52 5.34
N SER A 35 13.52 13.49 4.62
CA SER A 35 14.71 12.70 4.96
C SER A 35 15.61 12.41 3.74
N GLY A 36 15.62 13.30 2.75
CA GLY A 36 16.37 13.22 1.50
C GLY A 36 15.48 13.24 0.27
N TYR A 37 16.08 13.08 -0.91
CA TYR A 37 15.36 13.12 -2.18
C TYR A 37 14.27 12.05 -2.27
N LEU A 38 13.14 12.41 -2.89
CA LEU A 38 12.13 11.44 -3.30
C LEU A 38 12.59 10.73 -4.59
N HIS A 39 12.03 9.57 -4.87
CA HIS A 39 12.29 8.81 -6.10
C HIS A 39 10.99 8.60 -6.87
N VAL A 40 11.11 8.16 -8.13
CA VAL A 40 9.99 7.95 -9.06
C VAL A 40 8.81 7.16 -8.46
N GLY A 41 9.09 6.23 -7.53
CA GLY A 41 8.03 5.45 -6.85
C GLY A 41 7.10 6.28 -5.96
N HIS A 42 7.57 7.37 -5.36
CA HIS A 42 6.72 8.27 -4.56
C HIS A 42 5.69 9.00 -5.44
N MET A 43 6.07 9.32 -6.69
CA MET A 43 5.22 10.10 -7.58
C MET A 43 3.97 9.34 -8.04
N ARG A 44 3.91 8.01 -7.86
CA ARG A 44 2.73 7.21 -8.23
C ARG A 44 1.48 7.67 -7.48
N GLY A 45 1.50 7.63 -6.16
CA GLY A 45 0.36 8.04 -5.34
C GLY A 45 0.02 9.52 -5.46
N TYR A 46 1.03 10.38 -5.59
CA TYR A 46 0.82 11.83 -5.75
C TYR A 46 0.17 12.14 -7.10
N THR A 47 0.58 11.45 -8.16
CA THR A 47 -0.06 11.58 -9.49
C THR A 47 -1.52 11.12 -9.46
N TYR A 48 -1.83 10.05 -8.69
CA TYR A 48 -3.22 9.63 -8.52
C TYR A 48 -4.08 10.72 -7.89
N ALA A 49 -3.59 11.38 -6.84
CA ALA A 49 -4.30 12.46 -6.19
C ALA A 49 -4.61 13.61 -7.17
N ASP A 50 -3.61 14.08 -7.92
CA ASP A 50 -3.82 15.15 -8.91
C ASP A 50 -4.78 14.72 -10.03
N ALA A 51 -4.63 13.52 -10.59
CA ALA A 51 -5.49 13.03 -11.66
C ALA A 51 -6.96 12.91 -11.22
N ILE A 52 -7.20 12.37 -10.01
CA ILE A 52 -8.54 12.31 -9.42
C ILE A 52 -9.10 13.71 -9.20
N GLY A 53 -8.30 14.64 -8.67
CA GLY A 53 -8.69 16.05 -8.48
C GLY A 53 -9.08 16.72 -9.80
N ARG A 54 -8.31 16.53 -10.87
CA ARG A 54 -8.62 17.04 -12.21
C ARG A 54 -9.94 16.49 -12.75
N TYR A 55 -10.13 15.18 -12.69
CA TYR A 55 -11.39 14.54 -13.08
C TYR A 55 -12.58 15.13 -12.30
N LYS A 56 -12.46 15.28 -10.99
CA LYS A 56 -13.51 15.87 -10.15
C LYS A 56 -13.83 17.32 -10.52
N ARG A 57 -12.82 18.15 -10.85
CA ARG A 57 -13.06 19.51 -11.37
C ARG A 57 -13.84 19.46 -12.67
N MET A 58 -13.45 18.63 -13.61
CA MET A 58 -14.13 18.47 -14.90
C MET A 58 -15.55 17.91 -14.77
N THR A 59 -15.85 17.20 -13.66
CA THR A 59 -17.22 16.73 -13.35
C THR A 59 -18.01 17.70 -12.45
N GLY A 60 -17.62 18.98 -12.42
CA GLY A 60 -18.37 20.05 -11.79
C GLY A 60 -18.14 20.26 -10.30
N HIS A 61 -17.16 19.58 -9.69
CA HIS A 61 -16.84 19.80 -8.29
C HIS A 61 -15.91 21.00 -8.11
N ASN A 62 -16.08 21.70 -6.99
CA ASN A 62 -15.05 22.59 -6.47
C ASN A 62 -14.00 21.75 -5.73
N VAL A 63 -12.76 21.72 -6.22
CA VAL A 63 -11.74 20.80 -5.75
C VAL A 63 -10.64 21.53 -4.99
N LEU A 64 -10.38 21.12 -3.76
CA LEU A 64 -9.23 21.58 -2.97
C LEU A 64 -8.20 20.45 -2.85
N PHE A 65 -6.99 20.72 -3.35
CA PHE A 65 -5.84 19.83 -3.27
C PHE A 65 -4.65 20.58 -2.66
N PRO A 66 -4.53 20.64 -1.32
CA PRO A 66 -3.36 21.21 -0.65
C PRO A 66 -2.26 20.19 -0.49
N VAL A 67 -1.03 20.67 -0.30
CA VAL A 67 0.17 19.83 -0.09
C VAL A 67 1.02 20.38 1.05
N GLY A 68 1.83 19.52 1.66
CA GLY A 68 2.75 19.87 2.72
C GLY A 68 3.86 18.84 2.90
N THR A 69 4.72 19.06 3.88
CA THR A 69 5.85 18.17 4.19
C THR A 69 5.88 17.79 5.66
N HIS A 70 6.37 16.58 5.90
CA HIS A 70 6.50 16.01 7.23
C HIS A 70 7.97 15.96 7.65
N ALA A 71 8.41 16.91 8.47
CA ALA A 71 9.81 17.01 8.88
C ALA A 71 10.06 16.62 10.35
N THR A 72 9.01 16.26 11.08
CA THR A 72 9.11 15.75 12.45
C THR A 72 9.87 14.43 12.50
N GLY A 73 10.78 14.32 13.45
CA GLY A 73 11.57 13.13 13.67
C GLY A 73 13.08 13.36 13.60
N ASN A 74 13.84 12.29 13.44
CA ASN A 74 15.29 12.33 13.38
C ASN A 74 15.87 12.24 11.96
N GLY A 75 15.04 12.08 10.93
CA GLY A 75 15.48 11.86 9.56
C GLY A 75 16.37 12.97 9.01
N ALA A 76 15.92 14.21 9.12
CA ALA A 76 16.69 15.40 8.70
C ALA A 76 17.96 15.57 9.57
N VAL A 77 17.84 15.37 10.89
CA VAL A 77 18.99 15.44 11.84
C VAL A 77 20.07 14.43 11.46
N THR A 78 19.69 13.19 11.15
CA THR A 78 20.63 12.13 10.76
C THR A 78 21.32 12.45 9.46
N LEU A 79 20.58 12.92 8.43
CA LEU A 79 21.13 13.25 7.13
C LEU A 79 22.10 14.43 7.23
N ALA A 80 21.69 15.52 7.88
CA ALA A 80 22.52 16.69 8.14
C ALA A 80 23.80 16.31 8.91
N GLY A 81 23.67 15.45 9.93
CA GLY A 81 24.79 14.93 10.71
C GLY A 81 25.80 14.11 9.89
N LYS A 82 25.36 13.35 8.89
CA LYS A 82 26.25 12.66 7.93
C LYS A 82 26.98 13.65 7.05
N VAL A 83 26.29 14.67 6.52
CA VAL A 83 26.92 15.72 5.71
C VAL A 83 27.95 16.50 6.53
N ALA A 84 27.64 16.83 7.79
CA ALA A 84 28.55 17.53 8.69
C ALA A 84 29.81 16.72 9.02
N LYS A 85 29.73 15.38 9.00
CA LYS A 85 30.86 14.46 9.19
C LYS A 85 31.63 14.19 7.87
N ASN A 86 31.26 14.83 6.77
CA ASN A 86 31.83 14.61 5.44
C ASN A 86 31.72 13.12 4.98
N ASP A 87 30.60 12.47 5.26
CA ASP A 87 30.30 11.12 4.78
C ASP A 87 30.27 11.12 3.24
N THR A 88 31.23 10.41 2.62
CA THR A 88 31.46 10.43 1.17
C THR A 88 30.26 9.89 0.40
N ASP A 89 29.67 8.79 0.87
CA ASP A 89 28.52 8.14 0.21
C ASP A 89 27.29 9.06 0.21
N MET A 90 27.09 9.76 1.33
CA MET A 90 25.99 10.72 1.46
C MET A 90 26.19 11.94 0.57
N ILE A 91 27.40 12.49 0.51
CA ILE A 91 27.71 13.64 -0.36
C ILE A 91 27.55 13.26 -1.84
N GLU A 92 28.03 12.08 -2.25
CA GLU A 92 27.85 11.58 -3.62
C GLU A 92 26.36 11.34 -3.93
N TYR A 93 25.59 10.78 -3.00
CA TYR A 93 24.16 10.63 -3.15
C TYR A 93 23.47 11.98 -3.38
N LEU A 94 23.79 13.00 -2.60
CA LEU A 94 23.21 14.34 -2.74
C LEU A 94 23.57 14.96 -4.10
N LYS A 95 24.86 14.93 -4.49
CA LYS A 95 25.34 15.47 -5.78
C LYS A 95 24.68 14.76 -6.97
N ARG A 96 24.61 13.44 -6.94
CA ARG A 96 23.98 12.63 -8.00
C ARG A 96 22.48 12.96 -8.18
N ASN A 97 21.79 13.38 -7.11
CA ASN A 97 20.39 13.77 -7.17
C ASN A 97 20.17 15.27 -7.44
N GLY A 98 21.24 16.03 -7.75
CA GLY A 98 21.16 17.42 -8.18
C GLY A 98 21.34 18.45 -7.06
N CYS A 99 21.85 18.07 -5.87
CA CYS A 99 22.18 19.04 -4.84
C CYS A 99 23.32 19.96 -5.31
N PRO A 100 23.12 21.29 -5.37
CA PRO A 100 24.18 22.24 -5.70
C PRO A 100 25.30 22.18 -4.67
N GLU A 101 26.55 22.32 -5.14
CA GLU A 101 27.73 22.18 -4.26
C GLU A 101 27.77 23.25 -3.18
N GLU A 102 27.34 24.45 -3.52
CA GLU A 102 27.20 25.58 -2.59
C GLU A 102 26.19 25.34 -1.47
N LYS A 103 25.22 24.44 -1.66
CA LYS A 103 24.21 24.09 -0.65
C LYS A 103 24.72 23.07 0.36
N LEU A 104 25.78 22.33 0.07
CA LEU A 104 26.29 21.29 0.96
C LEU A 104 26.71 21.81 2.33
N GLU A 105 27.21 23.05 2.42
CA GLU A 105 27.57 23.66 3.70
C GLU A 105 26.33 24.07 4.51
N GLU A 106 25.32 24.62 3.85
CA GLU A 106 24.07 25.06 4.46
C GLU A 106 23.27 23.89 5.06
N ILE A 107 23.19 22.76 4.34
CA ILE A 107 22.41 21.58 4.75
C ILE A 107 23.09 20.72 5.83
N LYS A 108 24.23 21.12 6.37
CA LYS A 108 24.78 20.58 7.61
C LYS A 108 23.92 20.93 8.83
N ASP A 109 23.17 22.01 8.75
CA ASP A 109 22.15 22.35 9.75
C ASP A 109 20.83 21.63 9.40
N PRO A 110 20.22 20.89 10.36
CA PRO A 110 18.98 20.13 10.10
C PRO A 110 17.79 20.98 9.65
N LEU A 111 17.63 22.21 10.15
CA LEU A 111 16.53 23.08 9.73
C LEU A 111 16.75 23.61 8.32
N SER A 112 17.96 24.07 8.01
CA SER A 112 18.32 24.50 6.66
C SER A 112 18.14 23.38 5.63
N LEU A 113 18.46 22.14 6.01
CA LEU A 113 18.20 20.96 5.21
C LEU A 113 16.70 20.75 4.94
N VAL A 114 15.85 20.93 5.96
CA VAL A 114 14.39 20.81 5.78
C VAL A 114 13.87 21.87 4.80
N TRP A 115 14.31 23.11 4.91
CA TRP A 115 13.90 24.20 4.01
C TRP A 115 14.36 23.95 2.59
N PHE A 116 15.59 23.47 2.40
CA PHE A 116 16.09 23.06 1.08
C PHE A 116 15.20 21.97 0.44
N PHE A 117 14.87 20.90 1.17
CA PHE A 117 14.03 19.85 0.62
C PHE A 117 12.57 20.26 0.43
N ASN A 118 12.03 21.15 1.24
CA ASN A 118 10.71 21.73 1.00
C ASN A 118 10.66 22.43 -0.36
N ASP A 119 11.69 23.21 -0.69
CA ASP A 119 11.79 23.88 -1.98
C ASP A 119 11.89 22.87 -3.14
N VAL A 120 12.77 21.85 -3.02
CA VAL A 120 12.90 20.77 -4.00
C VAL A 120 11.59 20.03 -4.22
N TYR A 121 10.87 19.67 -3.15
CA TYR A 121 9.61 18.91 -3.29
C TYR A 121 8.53 19.74 -3.97
N VAL A 122 8.42 21.01 -3.63
CA VAL A 122 7.42 21.90 -4.23
C VAL A 122 7.77 22.20 -5.69
N ASN A 123 8.97 22.66 -5.98
CA ASN A 123 9.34 23.22 -7.29
C ASN A 123 9.82 22.14 -8.27
N ASP A 124 10.74 21.25 -7.85
CA ASP A 124 11.37 20.29 -8.77
C ASP A 124 10.50 19.03 -8.95
N TYR A 125 9.55 18.77 -8.05
CA TYR A 125 8.69 17.59 -8.14
C TYR A 125 7.23 17.96 -8.42
N TRP A 126 6.50 18.54 -7.48
CA TRP A 126 5.05 18.67 -7.62
C TRP A 126 4.63 19.68 -8.68
N LYS A 127 5.23 20.88 -8.67
CA LYS A 127 4.99 21.88 -9.76
C LYS A 127 5.50 21.36 -11.09
N ARG A 128 6.69 20.74 -11.10
CA ARG A 128 7.27 20.15 -12.33
C ARG A 128 6.38 19.06 -12.93
N PHE A 129 5.65 18.28 -12.10
CA PHE A 129 4.66 17.30 -12.53
C PHE A 129 3.29 17.92 -12.87
N GLY A 130 3.18 19.24 -12.78
CA GLY A 130 1.99 19.97 -13.15
C GLY A 130 0.82 19.82 -12.18
N PHE A 131 1.04 19.56 -10.90
CA PHE A 131 -0.05 19.41 -9.95
C PHE A 131 -0.84 20.69 -9.77
N LEU A 132 -2.17 20.61 -9.79
CA LEU A 132 -3.07 21.72 -9.50
C LEU A 132 -3.37 21.81 -8.00
N SER A 133 -2.30 22.03 -7.22
CA SER A 133 -2.37 22.18 -5.76
C SER A 133 -2.57 23.65 -5.39
N ASP A 134 -3.33 23.92 -4.33
CA ASP A 134 -3.44 25.27 -3.76
C ASP A 134 -2.20 25.59 -2.92
N TRP A 135 -1.17 26.12 -3.57
CA TRP A 135 0.15 26.43 -2.99
C TRP A 135 0.08 27.43 -1.83
N ARG A 136 -0.98 28.23 -1.74
CA ARG A 136 -1.20 29.17 -0.64
C ARG A 136 -1.36 28.47 0.71
N ARG A 137 -1.74 27.17 0.68
CA ARG A 137 -2.03 26.35 1.85
C ARG A 137 -0.87 25.42 2.23
N PHE A 138 0.29 25.58 1.57
CA PHE A 138 1.47 24.76 1.92
C PHE A 138 1.81 24.87 3.40
N THR A 139 2.14 23.73 4.02
CA THR A 139 2.59 23.70 5.41
C THR A 139 3.70 22.67 5.63
N CYS A 140 4.46 22.85 6.70
CA CYS A 140 5.45 21.90 7.18
C CYS A 140 5.24 21.68 8.66
N THR A 141 5.43 20.44 9.14
CA THR A 141 5.23 20.12 10.56
C THR A 141 6.17 20.85 11.53
N LEU A 142 7.17 21.57 11.02
CA LEU A 142 8.08 22.40 11.83
C LEU A 142 7.71 23.89 11.89
N TYR A 143 6.61 24.29 11.26
CA TYR A 143 6.14 25.67 11.37
C TYR A 143 5.55 25.93 12.76
N ASP A 144 5.80 27.11 13.32
CA ASP A 144 5.34 27.48 14.66
C ASP A 144 3.81 27.45 14.77
N ASP A 145 3.12 27.86 13.73
CA ASP A 145 1.67 27.83 13.61
C ASP A 145 1.13 26.40 13.57
N TYR A 146 1.80 25.49 12.85
CA TYR A 146 1.49 24.05 12.89
C TYR A 146 1.71 23.46 14.29
N ALA A 147 2.76 23.87 14.97
CA ALA A 147 3.03 23.43 16.33
C ALA A 147 1.87 23.79 17.30
N LYS A 148 1.26 24.97 17.15
CA LYS A 148 0.07 25.37 17.94
C LYS A 148 -1.13 24.46 17.68
N PHE A 149 -1.34 24.07 16.41
CA PHE A 149 -2.39 23.13 16.04
C PHE A 149 -2.14 21.73 16.66
N MET A 150 -0.90 21.27 16.65
CA MET A 150 -0.55 19.99 17.28
C MET A 150 -0.73 20.01 18.80
N GLN A 151 -0.35 21.09 19.45
CA GLN A 151 -0.60 21.26 20.89
C GLN A 151 -2.09 21.21 21.20
N TRP A 152 -2.93 21.87 20.40
CA TRP A 152 -4.39 21.78 20.50
C TRP A 152 -4.91 20.35 20.31
N GLN A 153 -4.43 19.62 19.31
CA GLN A 153 -4.82 18.20 19.10
C GLN A 153 -4.58 17.38 20.37
N PHE A 154 -3.41 17.53 21.00
CA PHE A 154 -3.08 16.80 22.21
C PHE A 154 -3.90 17.25 23.45
N MET A 155 -4.28 18.52 23.52
CA MET A 155 -5.24 18.98 24.53
C MET A 155 -6.60 18.29 24.36
N LYS A 156 -7.09 18.16 23.12
CA LYS A 156 -8.36 17.46 22.85
C LYS A 156 -8.27 15.95 23.13
N LEU A 157 -7.15 15.30 22.84
CA LEU A 157 -6.93 13.90 23.23
C LEU A 157 -6.91 13.72 24.75
N ASN A 158 -6.36 14.70 25.48
CA ASN A 158 -6.40 14.69 26.94
C ASN A 158 -7.82 14.90 27.50
N ASP A 159 -8.59 15.84 26.93
CA ASP A 159 -9.99 16.06 27.29
C ASP A 159 -10.82 14.78 27.07
N ALA A 160 -10.51 14.03 26.02
CA ALA A 160 -11.09 12.72 25.72
C ALA A 160 -10.56 11.58 26.64
N LYS A 161 -9.64 11.87 27.59
CA LYS A 161 -9.00 10.91 28.51
C LYS A 161 -8.22 9.79 27.82
N LEU A 162 -7.70 10.07 26.65
CA LEU A 162 -6.92 9.11 25.87
C LEU A 162 -5.41 9.20 26.15
N LEU A 163 -4.93 10.26 26.82
CA LEU A 163 -3.52 10.36 27.19
C LEU A 163 -3.29 9.66 28.53
N ILE A 164 -2.31 8.74 28.54
CA ILE A 164 -1.88 8.03 29.74
C ILE A 164 -0.37 8.08 29.88
N GLN A 165 0.13 7.99 31.10
CA GLN A 165 1.56 7.99 31.41
C GLN A 165 1.91 6.74 32.20
N LYS A 166 2.96 6.02 31.75
CA LYS A 166 3.43 4.79 32.41
C LYS A 166 4.88 4.47 32.02
N PRO A 167 5.55 3.60 32.81
CA PRO A 167 6.86 3.08 32.43
C PRO A 167 6.81 2.32 31.10
N TYR A 168 7.87 2.45 30.31
CA TYR A 168 8.01 1.81 29.00
C TYR A 168 9.43 1.41 28.69
N PHE A 169 9.58 0.24 28.08
CA PHE A 169 10.84 -0.24 27.53
C PHE A 169 10.85 -0.01 26.03
N MET A 170 11.72 0.88 25.58
CA MET A 170 11.73 1.32 24.19
C MET A 170 13.10 1.16 23.53
N PRO A 171 13.16 0.85 22.23
CA PRO A 171 14.39 0.89 21.44
C PRO A 171 14.97 2.32 21.45
N ALA A 172 16.24 2.43 21.73
CA ALA A 172 16.95 3.70 21.71
C ALA A 172 18.37 3.53 21.20
N CYS A 173 18.75 4.40 20.26
CA CYS A 173 20.13 4.58 19.87
C CYS A 173 20.92 5.21 21.01
N THR A 174 22.13 4.74 21.25
CA THR A 174 22.98 5.26 22.34
C THR A 174 23.41 6.71 22.13
N GLN A 175 23.31 7.26 20.92
CA GLN A 175 23.60 8.66 20.59
C GLN A 175 22.36 9.47 20.25
N CYS A 176 21.48 8.96 19.42
CA CYS A 176 20.33 9.71 18.90
C CYS A 176 19.10 9.69 19.82
N GLY A 177 19.07 8.81 20.83
CA GLY A 177 17.90 8.58 21.68
C GLY A 177 16.90 7.60 21.03
N PRO A 178 15.60 7.69 21.35
CA PRO A 178 14.58 6.77 20.87
C PRO A 178 14.53 6.65 19.34
N VAL A 179 14.41 5.42 18.83
CA VAL A 179 14.34 5.11 17.39
C VAL A 179 13.31 4.00 17.13
N ALA A 180 12.72 4.00 15.95
CA ALA A 180 11.95 2.86 15.48
C ALA A 180 12.89 1.76 14.96
N VAL A 181 12.56 0.50 15.28
CA VAL A 181 13.33 -0.66 14.81
C VAL A 181 12.75 -1.20 13.50
N ASP A 182 12.77 -0.36 12.50
CA ASP A 182 12.36 -0.69 11.13
C ASP A 182 13.27 0.00 10.11
N ALA A 183 13.12 -0.38 8.85
CA ALA A 183 13.96 0.13 7.76
C ALA A 183 13.86 1.65 7.53
N SER A 184 12.94 2.36 8.21
CA SER A 184 12.83 3.82 8.09
C SER A 184 13.88 4.55 8.92
N GLU A 185 14.27 4.02 10.08
CA GLU A 185 15.17 4.67 11.03
C GLU A 185 16.44 3.88 11.35
N THR A 186 16.44 2.55 11.13
CA THR A 186 17.54 1.67 11.54
C THR A 186 17.91 0.66 10.47
N ASP A 187 19.12 0.11 10.56
CA ASP A 187 19.58 -1.05 9.79
C ASP A 187 19.51 -2.30 10.69
N ILE A 188 18.89 -3.35 10.18
CA ILE A 188 18.69 -4.62 10.87
C ILE A 188 19.62 -5.66 10.27
N ALA A 189 20.40 -6.36 11.05
CA ALA A 189 21.51 -7.22 10.60
C ALA A 189 21.05 -8.33 9.63
N LYS A 190 19.88 -8.95 9.88
CA LYS A 190 19.33 -10.02 9.01
C LYS A 190 18.25 -9.53 8.04
N GLY A 191 17.92 -8.23 8.05
CA GLY A 191 16.82 -7.65 7.27
C GLY A 191 15.45 -7.93 7.90
N GLY A 192 14.42 -7.20 7.46
CA GLY A 192 13.08 -7.31 8.03
C GLY A 192 12.81 -6.30 9.16
N ASN A 193 12.04 -6.69 10.16
CA ASN A 193 11.73 -5.91 11.35
C ASN A 193 12.28 -6.63 12.59
N ALA A 194 13.02 -5.91 13.43
CA ALA A 194 13.40 -6.42 14.74
C ALA A 194 12.25 -6.18 15.73
N GLU A 195 12.06 -7.13 16.63
CA GLU A 195 11.01 -7.06 17.65
C GLU A 195 11.64 -6.91 19.03
N THR A 196 10.97 -6.19 19.91
CA THR A 196 11.31 -6.18 21.32
C THR A 196 10.77 -7.44 21.96
N GLN A 197 11.66 -8.25 22.52
CA GLN A 197 11.35 -9.51 23.23
C GLN A 197 11.52 -9.32 24.73
N GLU A 198 10.56 -9.83 25.50
CA GLU A 198 10.67 -9.88 26.96
C GLU A 198 11.23 -11.21 27.42
N TYR A 199 12.42 -11.20 28.00
CA TYR A 199 13.07 -12.33 28.58
C TYR A 199 12.76 -12.44 30.07
N THR A 200 12.71 -13.67 30.57
CA THR A 200 12.79 -13.96 32.00
C THR A 200 14.24 -14.26 32.34
N LEU A 201 14.82 -13.49 33.27
CA LEU A 201 16.16 -13.69 33.83
C LEU A 201 16.07 -14.70 34.95
N LEU A 202 16.57 -15.91 34.74
CA LEU A 202 16.63 -16.96 35.77
C LEU A 202 17.94 -16.84 36.55
N LYS A 203 17.87 -16.80 37.89
CA LYS A 203 19.01 -16.58 38.76
C LYS A 203 19.50 -17.92 39.33
N PHE A 204 20.60 -18.43 38.82
CA PHE A 204 21.24 -19.66 39.31
C PHE A 204 22.25 -19.31 40.37
N ARG A 205 22.02 -19.77 41.60
CA ARG A 205 22.84 -19.40 42.74
C ARG A 205 24.14 -20.23 42.82
N HIS A 206 25.29 -19.52 42.92
CA HIS A 206 26.56 -20.10 43.23
C HIS A 206 27.20 -19.31 44.40
N ASN A 207 27.26 -19.88 45.58
CA ASN A 207 27.68 -19.18 46.80
C ASN A 207 26.87 -17.89 47.05
N ASP A 208 27.54 -16.75 47.06
CA ASP A 208 26.98 -15.41 47.22
C ASP A 208 26.66 -14.67 45.87
N MET A 209 26.83 -15.36 44.75
CA MET A 209 26.64 -14.83 43.40
C MET A 209 25.55 -15.59 42.64
N PHE A 210 25.06 -14.95 41.58
CA PHE A 210 24.10 -15.55 40.68
C PHE A 210 24.63 -15.56 39.24
N LEU A 211 24.66 -16.74 38.62
CA LEU A 211 24.75 -16.83 37.15
C LEU A 211 23.34 -16.55 36.59
N VAL A 212 23.21 -15.54 35.79
CA VAL A 212 21.90 -15.10 35.32
C VAL A 212 21.69 -15.46 33.84
N ALA A 213 20.74 -16.34 33.55
CA ALA A 213 20.40 -16.75 32.20
C ALA A 213 19.12 -16.10 31.73
N ALA A 214 19.10 -15.62 30.50
CA ALA A 214 17.92 -15.04 29.84
C ALA A 214 17.16 -16.13 29.04
N THR A 215 15.89 -16.32 29.32
CA THR A 215 15.05 -17.30 28.58
C THR A 215 13.74 -16.66 28.13
N LEU A 216 13.27 -17.12 26.97
CA LEU A 216 11.90 -16.85 26.50
C LEU A 216 10.91 -17.94 26.93
N ARG A 217 11.43 -19.03 27.56
CA ARG A 217 10.69 -20.24 27.96
C ARG A 217 10.82 -20.54 29.45
N PRO A 218 10.37 -19.65 30.34
CA PRO A 218 10.46 -19.88 31.81
C PRO A 218 9.72 -21.14 32.29
N GLU A 219 8.72 -21.61 31.52
CA GLU A 219 7.98 -22.84 31.79
C GLU A 219 8.84 -24.10 31.79
N THR A 220 10.02 -24.06 31.16
CA THR A 220 10.91 -25.20 31.07
C THR A 220 11.85 -25.38 32.29
N VAL A 221 11.69 -24.52 33.30
CA VAL A 221 12.56 -24.51 34.49
C VAL A 221 12.68 -25.88 35.17
N TYR A 222 11.66 -26.73 35.19
CA TYR A 222 11.68 -28.07 35.77
C TYR A 222 12.60 -29.04 35.04
N GLY A 223 12.90 -28.82 33.80
CA GLY A 223 13.75 -29.65 32.93
C GLY A 223 15.22 -29.28 32.94
N GLN A 224 15.64 -28.35 33.77
CA GLN A 224 17.02 -27.89 33.83
C GLN A 224 17.93 -28.94 34.42
N VAL A 225 18.99 -29.30 33.72
CA VAL A 225 19.92 -30.36 34.15
C VAL A 225 21.38 -29.90 34.21
N ASN A 226 21.75 -28.85 33.51
CA ASN A 226 23.02 -28.16 33.55
C ASN A 226 22.87 -26.71 33.17
N PHE A 227 23.94 -25.96 33.20
CA PHE A 227 24.05 -24.57 32.82
C PHE A 227 25.18 -24.40 31.78
N TRP A 228 25.03 -23.57 30.78
CA TRP A 228 26.00 -23.34 29.71
C TRP A 228 26.76 -22.02 29.86
N VAL A 229 28.08 -22.06 29.70
CA VAL A 229 28.99 -20.92 29.69
C VAL A 229 29.93 -20.99 28.49
N ASN A 230 30.22 -19.89 27.85
CA ASN A 230 31.25 -19.84 26.81
C ASN A 230 32.64 -19.71 27.47
N PRO A 231 33.52 -20.70 27.40
CA PRO A 231 34.82 -20.68 28.07
C PRO A 231 35.76 -19.59 27.52
N ASP A 232 35.56 -19.14 26.30
CA ASP A 232 36.40 -18.17 25.61
C ASP A 232 35.96 -16.68 25.87
N VAL A 233 34.87 -16.47 26.63
CA VAL A 233 34.33 -15.15 26.97
C VAL A 233 34.79 -14.71 28.37
N GLU A 234 35.20 -13.45 28.48
CA GLU A 234 35.42 -12.80 29.76
C GLU A 234 34.11 -12.17 30.26
N TYR A 235 33.45 -12.79 31.22
CA TYR A 235 32.21 -12.30 31.86
C TYR A 235 32.51 -11.22 32.89
N VAL A 236 31.49 -10.49 33.31
CA VAL A 236 31.58 -9.47 34.34
C VAL A 236 30.77 -9.85 35.58
N LYS A 237 31.29 -9.46 36.76
CA LYS A 237 30.57 -9.48 38.01
C LYS A 237 29.91 -8.09 38.15
N MET A 238 28.58 -8.07 38.11
CA MET A 238 27.77 -6.87 38.16
C MET A 238 27.00 -6.83 39.50
N LYS A 239 27.19 -5.77 40.25
CA LYS A 239 26.38 -5.51 41.45
C LYS A 239 24.98 -5.01 40.98
N LYS A 240 23.92 -5.58 41.58
CA LYS A 240 22.54 -5.20 41.35
C LYS A 240 21.84 -5.16 42.72
N GLY A 241 21.73 -3.97 43.31
CA GLY A 241 21.27 -3.85 44.70
C GLY A 241 22.20 -4.59 45.67
N ASN A 242 21.67 -5.62 46.35
CA ASN A 242 22.44 -6.44 47.29
C ASN A 242 22.96 -7.75 46.66
N GLU A 243 22.67 -8.00 45.37
CA GLU A 243 23.08 -9.21 44.67
C GLU A 243 24.30 -8.97 43.76
N THR A 244 25.10 -10.00 43.53
CA THR A 244 26.17 -10.02 42.54
C THR A 244 25.77 -10.94 41.40
N TRP A 245 25.63 -10.41 40.22
CA TRP A 245 25.24 -11.12 39.01
C TRP A 245 26.46 -11.36 38.11
N ILE A 246 26.55 -12.53 37.52
CA ILE A 246 27.51 -12.84 36.46
C ILE A 246 26.76 -12.80 35.15
N VAL A 247 27.19 -11.95 34.21
CA VAL A 247 26.61 -11.75 32.88
C VAL A 247 27.73 -11.37 31.89
N SER A 248 27.43 -11.36 30.60
CA SER A 248 28.38 -10.84 29.60
C SER A 248 28.55 -9.33 29.70
N PRO A 249 29.66 -8.75 29.21
CA PRO A 249 29.85 -7.30 29.18
C PRO A 249 28.74 -6.57 28.40
N ALA A 250 28.28 -7.16 27.30
CA ALA A 250 27.17 -6.61 26.50
C ALA A 250 25.87 -6.60 27.30
N ALA A 251 25.56 -7.68 28.01
CA ALA A 251 24.38 -7.78 28.86
C ALA A 251 24.42 -6.77 30.03
N ALA A 252 25.56 -6.63 30.68
CA ALA A 252 25.73 -5.64 31.77
C ALA A 252 25.41 -4.22 31.27
N LYS A 253 25.88 -3.88 30.07
CA LYS A 253 25.54 -2.59 29.44
C LYS A 253 24.05 -2.46 29.13
N LYS A 254 23.39 -3.48 28.56
CA LYS A 254 21.95 -3.49 28.29
C LYS A 254 21.12 -3.38 29.58
N LEU A 255 21.51 -4.11 30.62
CA LEU A 255 20.86 -4.10 31.93
C LEU A 255 20.94 -2.72 32.60
N SER A 256 22.07 -2.01 32.50
CA SER A 256 22.23 -0.67 33.07
C SER A 256 21.29 0.38 32.43
N TYR A 257 20.75 0.13 31.23
CA TYR A 257 19.75 0.99 30.61
C TYR A 257 18.32 0.69 31.08
N GLN A 258 18.11 -0.47 31.73
CA GLN A 258 16.77 -0.93 32.08
C GLN A 258 16.55 -1.05 33.59
N LYS A 259 17.61 -1.13 34.38
CA LYS A 259 17.55 -1.39 35.80
C LYS A 259 18.48 -0.44 36.56
N ASP A 260 18.00 0.07 37.68
CA ASP A 260 18.78 0.94 38.53
C ASP A 260 19.80 0.14 39.39
N GLY A 261 20.89 0.81 39.77
CA GLY A 261 21.88 0.25 40.67
C GLY A 261 22.73 -0.87 40.08
N CYS A 262 22.91 -0.90 38.79
CA CYS A 262 23.80 -1.83 38.08
C CYS A 262 25.21 -1.26 37.98
N GLU A 263 26.21 -1.90 38.57
CA GLU A 263 27.61 -1.50 38.55
C GLU A 263 28.53 -2.71 38.33
N VAL A 264 29.45 -2.62 37.36
CA VAL A 264 30.45 -3.68 37.11
C VAL A 264 31.55 -3.55 38.16
N ILE A 265 31.69 -4.57 39.00
CA ILE A 265 32.63 -4.59 40.14
C ILE A 265 33.82 -5.54 39.90
N GLY A 266 33.83 -6.32 38.85
CA GLY A 266 34.92 -7.27 38.55
C GLY A 266 34.68 -8.05 37.26
N LYS A 267 35.64 -8.92 36.94
CA LYS A 267 35.60 -9.81 35.78
C LYS A 267 35.85 -11.25 36.18
N ILE A 268 35.44 -12.18 35.34
CA ILE A 268 35.66 -13.60 35.51
C ILE A 268 35.75 -14.31 34.14
N PRO A 269 36.80 -15.01 33.82
CA PRO A 269 36.87 -15.83 32.60
C PRO A 269 35.85 -16.95 32.60
N GLY A 270 35.20 -17.20 31.47
CA GLY A 270 34.19 -18.26 31.34
C GLY A 270 34.71 -19.62 31.67
N LYS A 271 35.97 -19.95 31.29
CA LYS A 271 36.63 -21.19 31.65
C LYS A 271 36.72 -21.44 33.16
N ASP A 272 36.83 -20.40 33.99
CA ASP A 272 36.96 -20.54 35.45
C ASP A 272 35.61 -20.89 36.11
N MET A 273 34.50 -20.76 35.39
CA MET A 273 33.17 -21.14 35.87
C MET A 273 32.78 -22.57 35.48
N VAL A 274 33.49 -23.20 34.55
CA VAL A 274 33.22 -24.57 34.15
C VAL A 274 33.46 -25.50 35.35
N GLY A 275 32.54 -26.43 35.59
CA GLY A 275 32.59 -27.33 36.76
C GLY A 275 31.97 -26.77 38.02
N TRP A 276 31.54 -25.50 38.05
CA TRP A 276 30.78 -24.99 39.19
C TRP A 276 29.46 -25.74 39.34
N MET A 277 28.97 -25.83 40.58
CA MET A 277 27.62 -26.30 40.89
C MET A 277 26.76 -25.11 41.23
N CYS A 278 25.65 -24.93 40.52
CA CYS A 278 24.73 -23.85 40.77
C CYS A 278 23.37 -24.42 41.20
N GLU A 279 22.67 -23.73 42.07
CA GLU A 279 21.29 -24.06 42.45
C GLU A 279 20.33 -23.43 41.43
N ALA A 280 19.55 -24.27 40.77
CA ALA A 280 18.57 -23.81 39.81
C ALA A 280 17.35 -23.17 40.50
N PRO A 281 16.82 -22.04 39.98
CA PRO A 281 15.66 -21.39 40.56
C PRO A 281 14.44 -22.30 40.56
N MET A 282 13.47 -22.06 41.43
CA MET A 282 12.20 -22.76 41.60
C MET A 282 12.31 -24.23 42.01
N ILE A 283 13.26 -24.99 41.44
CA ILE A 283 13.42 -26.42 41.71
C ILE A 283 14.50 -26.71 42.76
N HIS A 284 15.32 -25.73 43.11
CA HIS A 284 16.40 -25.77 44.12
C HIS A 284 17.34 -26.99 43.99
N ARG A 285 17.54 -27.45 42.76
CA ARG A 285 18.41 -28.58 42.44
C ARG A 285 19.78 -28.08 42.02
N PRO A 286 20.87 -28.71 42.51
CA PRO A 286 22.20 -28.40 42.04
C PRO A 286 22.39 -28.89 40.59
N VAL A 287 22.86 -28.00 39.72
CA VAL A 287 23.18 -28.29 38.31
C VAL A 287 24.62 -27.89 38.01
N PRO A 288 25.38 -28.72 37.25
CA PRO A 288 26.76 -28.39 36.85
C PRO A 288 26.78 -27.34 35.73
N VAL A 289 27.86 -26.54 35.72
CA VAL A 289 28.16 -25.60 34.62
C VAL A 289 29.07 -26.29 33.60
N PHE A 290 28.63 -26.36 32.35
CA PHE A 290 29.37 -26.98 31.26
C PHE A 290 29.82 -25.94 30.22
N PRO A 291 30.91 -26.20 29.44
CA PRO A 291 31.39 -25.32 28.42
C PRO A 291 30.52 -25.43 27.15
N ALA A 292 30.15 -24.28 26.53
CA ALA A 292 29.46 -24.26 25.28
C ALA A 292 29.79 -22.98 24.48
N ARG A 293 30.43 -23.14 23.33
CA ARG A 293 30.78 -22.00 22.45
C ARG A 293 29.60 -21.34 21.73
N PHE A 294 28.43 -21.98 21.71
CA PHE A 294 27.21 -21.39 21.19
C PHE A 294 26.61 -20.28 22.06
N CYS A 295 27.06 -20.12 23.32
CA CYS A 295 26.63 -19.01 24.17
C CYS A 295 27.20 -17.69 23.62
N ASP A 296 26.38 -16.99 22.83
CA ASP A 296 26.75 -15.69 22.26
C ASP A 296 26.71 -14.58 23.33
N PRO A 297 27.84 -13.91 23.63
CA PRO A 297 27.88 -12.86 24.63
C PRO A 297 27.01 -11.63 24.32
N ASN A 298 26.57 -11.47 23.06
CA ASN A 298 25.75 -10.34 22.64
C ASN A 298 24.23 -10.59 22.73
N VAL A 299 23.83 -11.84 22.93
CA VAL A 299 22.42 -12.26 23.03
C VAL A 299 22.01 -12.54 24.45
N GLY A 300 20.89 -11.94 24.88
CA GLY A 300 20.39 -12.10 26.25
C GLY A 300 21.45 -11.70 27.30
N THR A 301 21.80 -12.61 28.15
CA THR A 301 22.83 -12.42 29.19
C THR A 301 24.21 -13.00 28.82
N GLY A 302 24.32 -13.64 27.65
CA GLY A 302 25.52 -14.37 27.26
C GLY A 302 25.71 -15.69 27.99
N LEU A 303 24.77 -16.08 28.84
CA LEU A 303 24.70 -17.32 29.59
C LEU A 303 23.40 -18.04 29.28
N VAL A 304 23.42 -19.36 29.18
CA VAL A 304 22.27 -20.15 28.73
C VAL A 304 21.94 -21.26 29.74
N THR A 305 20.66 -21.37 30.08
CA THR A 305 20.12 -22.52 30.82
C THR A 305 19.89 -23.70 29.89
N SER A 306 19.96 -24.91 30.40
CA SER A 306 19.89 -26.13 29.61
C SER A 306 18.67 -26.98 29.95
N VAL A 307 17.86 -27.25 28.94
CA VAL A 307 16.65 -28.09 28.99
C VAL A 307 16.68 -29.10 27.83
N PRO A 308 17.51 -30.15 27.92
CA PRO A 308 17.73 -31.05 26.78
C PRO A 308 16.49 -31.81 26.31
N SER A 309 15.50 -32.03 27.19
CA SER A 309 14.26 -32.72 26.80
C SER A 309 13.49 -31.98 25.70
N ASP A 310 13.57 -30.63 25.70
CA ASP A 310 12.71 -29.77 24.88
C ASP A 310 13.48 -28.76 24.01
N ALA A 311 14.79 -28.73 24.10
CA ALA A 311 15.67 -27.86 23.31
C ALA A 311 16.68 -28.70 22.51
N PRO A 312 16.56 -28.77 21.16
CA PRO A 312 17.47 -29.53 20.31
C PRO A 312 18.96 -29.15 20.48
N ASP A 313 19.24 -27.82 20.60
CA ASP A 313 20.61 -27.36 20.82
C ASP A 313 21.19 -27.93 22.15
N ASP A 314 20.41 -27.96 23.22
CA ASP A 314 20.82 -28.44 24.53
C ASP A 314 21.04 -29.96 24.50
N TRP A 315 20.17 -30.71 23.82
CA TRP A 315 20.29 -32.15 23.68
C TRP A 315 21.61 -32.54 23.02
N ILE A 316 21.85 -31.99 21.81
CA ILE A 316 23.05 -32.38 21.03
C ILE A 316 24.35 -31.93 21.75
N SER A 317 24.34 -30.74 22.37
CA SER A 317 25.50 -30.25 23.08
C SER A 317 25.77 -31.04 24.36
N LEU A 318 24.74 -31.50 25.06
CA LEU A 318 24.91 -32.40 26.22
C LEU A 318 25.48 -33.77 25.82
N GLU A 319 25.03 -34.33 24.69
CA GLU A 319 25.60 -35.58 24.14
C GLU A 319 27.07 -35.38 23.75
N GLU A 320 27.42 -34.23 23.15
CA GLU A 320 28.83 -33.94 22.83
C GLU A 320 29.69 -33.89 24.12
N VAL A 321 29.23 -33.20 25.17
CA VAL A 321 29.95 -33.15 26.45
C VAL A 321 30.10 -34.52 27.08
N LYS A 322 29.07 -35.37 27.04
CA LYS A 322 29.11 -36.73 27.59
C LYS A 322 30.09 -37.65 26.87
N ASN A 323 30.25 -37.45 25.57
CA ASN A 323 31.04 -38.32 24.70
C ASN A 323 32.47 -37.79 24.43
N ASP A 324 32.81 -36.56 24.84
CA ASP A 324 34.13 -35.99 24.62
C ASP A 324 35.04 -36.15 25.84
N PRO A 325 36.06 -37.03 25.76
CA PRO A 325 37.02 -37.25 26.87
C PRO A 325 37.83 -35.99 27.22
N SER A 326 37.95 -35.03 26.30
CA SER A 326 38.70 -33.79 26.53
C SER A 326 38.03 -32.90 27.58
N MET A 327 36.74 -33.04 27.79
CA MET A 327 35.99 -32.27 28.80
C MET A 327 36.54 -32.45 30.20
N ILE A 328 37.03 -33.63 30.55
CA ILE A 328 37.66 -33.90 31.83
C ILE A 328 39.08 -33.32 31.88
N SER A 329 39.88 -33.50 30.83
CA SER A 329 41.28 -33.07 30.82
C SER A 329 41.47 -31.58 30.63
N GLU A 330 40.62 -30.94 29.82
CA GLU A 330 40.74 -29.52 29.49
C GLU A 330 40.08 -28.62 30.54
N TYR A 331 38.86 -29.02 31.01
CA TYR A 331 38.07 -28.21 31.92
C TYR A 331 38.01 -28.72 33.35
N GLY A 332 38.62 -29.86 33.66
CA GLY A 332 38.63 -30.44 35.02
C GLY A 332 37.26 -30.96 35.48
N LEU A 333 36.33 -31.25 34.56
CA LEU A 333 35.02 -31.82 34.91
C LEU A 333 35.18 -33.24 35.45
N THR A 334 34.43 -33.57 36.48
CA THR A 334 34.37 -34.95 37.00
C THR A 334 33.35 -35.78 36.23
N ARG A 335 33.58 -37.09 36.08
CA ARG A 335 32.60 -37.98 35.48
C ARG A 335 31.24 -37.91 36.20
N GLN A 336 31.26 -37.80 37.51
CA GLN A 336 30.07 -37.66 38.33
C GLN A 336 29.23 -36.39 37.94
N GLN A 337 29.88 -35.25 37.66
CA GLN A 337 29.19 -34.04 37.21
C GLN A 337 28.55 -34.26 35.84
N ILE A 338 29.29 -34.88 34.91
CA ILE A 338 28.79 -35.15 33.55
C ILE A 338 27.59 -36.10 33.62
N ASP A 339 27.69 -37.18 34.38
CA ASP A 339 26.64 -38.19 34.49
C ASP A 339 25.41 -37.70 35.27
N SER A 340 25.55 -36.67 36.12
CA SER A 340 24.43 -36.07 36.85
C SER A 340 23.46 -35.31 35.95
N ALA A 341 23.89 -34.89 34.75
CA ALA A 341 23.06 -34.15 33.79
C ALA A 341 22.18 -35.13 32.96
N VAL A 342 21.14 -35.63 33.60
CA VAL A 342 20.15 -36.53 32.97
C VAL A 342 18.95 -35.77 32.49
N PRO A 343 18.58 -35.83 31.19
CA PRO A 343 17.38 -35.14 30.64
C PRO A 343 16.10 -35.52 31.40
N ILE A 344 15.25 -34.55 31.65
CA ILE A 344 13.99 -34.70 32.37
C ILE A 344 12.84 -34.34 31.44
N SER A 345 11.94 -35.31 31.24
CA SER A 345 10.76 -35.11 30.43
C SER A 345 9.73 -34.23 31.15
N ILE A 346 9.47 -33.04 30.64
CA ILE A 346 8.62 -32.05 31.31
C ILE A 346 7.36 -31.64 30.52
N ILE A 347 7.36 -31.83 29.21
CA ILE A 347 6.22 -31.48 28.32
C ILE A 347 5.78 -32.74 27.57
N SER A 348 4.49 -32.95 27.52
CA SER A 348 3.82 -33.95 26.66
C SER A 348 3.29 -33.23 25.42
N MET A 349 3.66 -33.73 24.24
CA MET A 349 3.23 -33.18 22.94
C MET A 349 2.74 -34.30 22.02
N ASP A 350 1.71 -34.04 21.26
CA ASP A 350 1.17 -34.98 20.28
C ASP A 350 2.21 -35.23 19.16
N GLY A 351 2.45 -36.50 18.85
CA GLY A 351 3.41 -36.91 17.81
C GLY A 351 4.86 -37.02 18.27
N TYR A 352 5.18 -36.74 19.54
CA TYR A 352 6.51 -36.85 20.13
C TYR A 352 6.52 -37.87 21.29
N GLY A 353 7.68 -38.45 21.54
CA GLY A 353 7.91 -39.28 22.69
C GLY A 353 8.23 -38.50 23.97
N ASP A 354 8.99 -39.10 24.88
CA ASP A 354 9.32 -38.46 26.15
C ASP A 354 10.31 -37.31 26.02
N PHE A 355 11.10 -37.28 24.97
CA PHE A 355 12.13 -36.27 24.73
C PHE A 355 11.95 -35.66 23.32
N PRO A 356 11.06 -34.70 23.12
CA PRO A 356 10.78 -34.11 21.82
C PRO A 356 12.01 -33.56 21.08
N ALA A 357 12.98 -33.00 21.82
CA ALA A 357 14.22 -32.52 21.23
C ALA A 357 15.06 -33.67 20.62
N LYS A 358 15.08 -34.83 21.26
CA LYS A 358 15.74 -36.04 20.73
C LYS A 358 15.02 -36.54 19.48
N ASP A 359 13.71 -36.65 19.57
CA ASP A 359 12.91 -37.21 18.47
C ASP A 359 13.10 -36.42 17.16
N ILE A 360 13.08 -35.08 17.23
CA ILE A 360 13.30 -34.27 16.04
C ILE A 360 14.74 -34.30 15.53
N ILE A 361 15.73 -34.41 16.43
CA ILE A 361 17.14 -34.57 16.07
C ILE A 361 17.36 -35.90 15.32
N ASP A 362 16.76 -36.99 15.82
CA ASP A 362 16.84 -38.31 15.18
C ASP A 362 16.11 -38.31 13.81
N GLU A 363 14.93 -37.70 13.74
CA GLU A 363 14.14 -37.57 12.50
C GLU A 363 14.91 -36.81 11.41
N MET A 364 15.51 -35.67 11.76
CA MET A 364 16.24 -34.82 10.82
C MET A 364 17.69 -35.30 10.56
N GLY A 365 18.15 -36.32 11.31
CA GLY A 365 19.49 -36.91 11.19
C GLY A 365 20.61 -35.96 11.61
N ILE A 366 20.38 -35.11 12.62
CA ILE A 366 21.32 -34.13 13.15
C ILE A 366 22.31 -34.87 14.08
N LYS A 367 23.62 -34.63 13.90
CA LYS A 367 24.68 -35.38 14.64
C LYS A 367 25.66 -34.50 15.39
N ARG A 368 25.61 -33.20 15.26
CA ARG A 368 26.55 -32.27 15.91
C ARG A 368 25.91 -30.89 16.17
N SER A 369 26.38 -30.19 17.17
CA SER A 369 26.11 -28.80 17.37
C SER A 369 26.66 -27.98 16.17
N GLY A 370 25.94 -26.96 15.70
CA GLY A 370 26.32 -26.23 14.49
C GLY A 370 25.81 -26.83 13.17
N ASP A 371 25.02 -27.92 13.20
CA ASP A 371 24.28 -28.35 12.01
C ASP A 371 23.20 -27.29 11.65
N PRO A 372 23.16 -26.77 10.43
CA PRO A 372 22.16 -25.76 10.01
C PRO A 372 20.70 -26.21 10.26
N LYS A 373 20.41 -27.50 10.21
CA LYS A 373 19.08 -28.05 10.47
C LYS A 373 18.58 -27.84 11.90
N LEU A 374 19.48 -27.56 12.85
CA LEU A 374 19.10 -27.27 14.25
C LEU A 374 18.15 -26.07 14.36
N VAL A 375 18.28 -25.09 13.47
CA VAL A 375 17.39 -23.92 13.45
C VAL A 375 15.96 -24.36 13.17
N ASP A 376 15.75 -25.22 12.18
CA ASP A 376 14.43 -25.72 11.81
C ASP A 376 13.87 -26.69 12.86
N ALA A 377 14.70 -27.59 13.37
CA ALA A 377 14.33 -28.49 14.45
C ALA A 377 13.83 -27.72 15.68
N LYS A 378 14.56 -26.71 16.11
CA LYS A 378 14.22 -25.84 17.22
C LYS A 378 12.89 -25.11 16.98
N LYS A 379 12.73 -24.52 15.80
CA LYS A 379 11.51 -23.82 15.44
C LYS A 379 10.29 -24.73 15.48
N GLN A 380 10.40 -25.95 15.01
CA GLN A 380 9.32 -26.92 14.99
C GLN A 380 8.95 -27.36 16.43
N VAL A 381 9.90 -27.84 17.22
CA VAL A 381 9.63 -28.30 18.61
C VAL A 381 9.06 -27.16 19.46
N TYR A 382 9.57 -25.95 19.33
CA TYR A 382 9.08 -24.81 20.14
C TYR A 382 7.67 -24.41 19.75
N LYS A 383 7.35 -24.41 18.46
CA LYS A 383 6.00 -24.15 17.96
C LYS A 383 5.00 -25.19 18.44
N ASP A 384 5.32 -26.47 18.27
CA ASP A 384 4.44 -27.58 18.63
C ASP A 384 4.24 -27.64 20.14
N GLY A 385 5.31 -27.49 20.91
CA GLY A 385 5.29 -27.44 22.38
C GLY A 385 4.43 -26.31 22.92
N TYR A 386 4.49 -25.12 22.31
CA TYR A 386 3.69 -23.97 22.75
C TYR A 386 2.19 -24.18 22.49
N HIS A 387 1.82 -24.70 21.32
CA HIS A 387 0.43 -24.80 20.92
C HIS A 387 -0.29 -26.05 21.42
N THR A 388 0.40 -27.18 21.48
CA THR A 388 -0.20 -28.50 21.84
C THR A 388 0.30 -29.05 23.15
N GLY A 389 1.42 -28.54 23.68
CA GLY A 389 2.10 -29.07 24.83
C GLY A 389 1.33 -28.93 26.15
N LYS A 390 1.45 -29.95 27.02
CA LYS A 390 0.95 -29.96 28.39
C LYS A 390 2.08 -30.35 29.35
N MET A 391 2.12 -29.69 30.50
CA MET A 391 3.10 -29.96 31.56
C MET A 391 2.87 -31.35 32.17
N LYS A 392 3.94 -32.14 32.31
CA LYS A 392 3.92 -33.49 32.94
C LYS A 392 3.92 -33.39 34.48
N ASP A 393 3.64 -34.51 35.14
CA ASP A 393 3.53 -34.59 36.60
C ASP A 393 4.79 -34.14 37.35
N VAL A 394 5.98 -34.26 36.76
CA VAL A 394 7.25 -33.77 37.32
C VAL A 394 7.21 -32.24 37.57
N CYS A 395 6.33 -31.50 36.92
CA CYS A 395 6.16 -30.07 37.13
C CYS A 395 5.25 -29.71 38.33
N GLY A 396 4.90 -30.72 39.17
CA GLY A 396 4.20 -30.53 40.44
C GLY A 396 2.84 -29.82 40.25
N LYS A 397 2.64 -28.68 40.91
CA LYS A 397 1.37 -27.91 40.85
C LYS A 397 1.02 -27.36 39.47
N PHE A 398 1.92 -27.37 38.54
CA PHE A 398 1.69 -26.95 37.14
C PHE A 398 1.36 -28.11 36.21
N ALA A 399 1.36 -29.35 36.72
CA ALA A 399 1.03 -30.55 35.95
C ALA A 399 -0.33 -30.44 35.30
N GLY A 400 -0.47 -30.89 34.06
CA GLY A 400 -1.70 -30.82 33.25
C GLY A 400 -2.04 -29.44 32.66
N LEU A 401 -1.38 -28.37 33.02
CA LEU A 401 -1.57 -27.06 32.40
C LEU A 401 -1.05 -27.07 30.96
N ARG A 402 -1.67 -26.31 30.10
CA ARG A 402 -1.09 -25.97 28.78
C ARG A 402 0.20 -25.18 28.98
N VAL A 403 1.17 -25.37 28.09
CA VAL A 403 2.47 -24.69 28.15
C VAL A 403 2.30 -23.17 28.22
N GLU A 404 1.38 -22.61 27.42
CA GLU A 404 1.06 -21.18 27.43
C GLU A 404 0.63 -20.66 28.81
N ASP A 405 -0.28 -21.36 29.49
CA ASP A 405 -0.78 -20.99 30.82
C ASP A 405 0.30 -21.20 31.90
N ALA A 406 1.08 -22.28 31.77
CA ALA A 406 2.18 -22.61 32.70
C ALA A 406 3.27 -21.53 32.64
N LYS A 407 3.62 -21.06 31.47
CA LYS A 407 4.62 -20.02 31.23
C LYS A 407 4.37 -18.77 32.08
N GLU A 408 3.17 -18.18 31.96
CA GLU A 408 2.85 -16.96 32.69
C GLU A 408 2.78 -17.17 34.22
N ARG A 409 2.25 -18.31 34.66
CA ARG A 409 2.15 -18.61 36.10
C ARG A 409 3.51 -18.88 36.73
N MET A 410 4.36 -19.65 36.09
CA MET A 410 5.73 -19.95 36.58
C MET A 410 6.58 -18.67 36.61
N LYS A 411 6.53 -17.87 35.56
CA LYS A 411 7.20 -16.58 35.50
C LYS A 411 6.77 -15.66 36.65
N ALA A 412 5.47 -15.49 36.86
CA ALA A 412 4.95 -14.65 37.95
C ALA A 412 5.41 -15.13 39.31
N GLU A 413 5.43 -16.46 39.55
CA GLU A 413 5.88 -17.04 40.81
C GLU A 413 7.37 -16.81 41.05
N MET A 414 8.23 -17.09 40.06
CA MET A 414 9.67 -16.87 40.19
C MET A 414 10.04 -15.39 40.38
N ILE A 415 9.29 -14.48 39.75
CA ILE A 415 9.46 -13.04 39.99
C ILE A 415 9.05 -12.67 41.42
N SER A 416 7.93 -13.21 41.90
CA SER A 416 7.44 -12.91 43.27
C SER A 416 8.33 -13.45 44.35
N SER A 417 9.00 -14.58 44.11
CA SER A 417 10.01 -15.20 45.04
C SER A 417 11.37 -14.53 44.93
N GLY A 418 11.60 -13.64 43.97
CA GLY A 418 12.90 -13.02 43.74
C GLY A 418 13.92 -13.89 42.99
N GLU A 419 13.52 -15.04 42.48
CA GLU A 419 14.39 -15.97 41.74
C GLU A 419 14.49 -15.65 40.25
N ALA A 420 13.61 -14.78 39.75
CA ALA A 420 13.69 -14.26 38.39
C ALA A 420 13.38 -12.76 38.33
N GLU A 421 13.77 -12.14 37.22
CA GLU A 421 13.40 -10.77 36.85
C GLU A 421 13.09 -10.69 35.36
N THR A 422 12.49 -9.57 34.90
CA THR A 422 12.26 -9.32 33.49
C THR A 422 13.41 -8.53 32.86
N PHE A 423 13.66 -8.79 31.60
CA PHE A 423 14.65 -8.10 30.78
C PHE A 423 14.13 -7.99 29.33
N HIS A 424 14.34 -6.86 28.71
CA HIS A 424 13.92 -6.66 27.32
C HIS A 424 15.15 -6.57 26.40
N ASP A 425 15.12 -7.27 25.29
CA ASP A 425 16.18 -7.20 24.27
C ASP A 425 15.55 -7.20 22.88
N LEU A 426 16.33 -6.81 21.89
CA LEU A 426 15.90 -6.90 20.49
C LEU A 426 16.10 -8.33 19.98
N SER A 427 15.20 -8.79 19.11
CA SER A 427 15.29 -10.13 18.48
C SER A 427 16.54 -10.31 17.61
N GLU A 428 17.13 -9.20 17.17
CA GLU A 428 18.31 -9.13 16.30
C GLU A 428 19.14 -7.89 16.64
N GLU A 429 20.39 -7.87 16.16
CA GLU A 429 21.22 -6.68 16.24
C GLU A 429 20.67 -5.59 15.32
N VAL A 430 20.48 -4.41 15.91
CA VAL A 430 19.98 -3.22 15.22
C VAL A 430 20.97 -2.08 15.38
N VAL A 431 21.32 -1.48 14.25
CA VAL A 431 22.20 -0.32 14.19
C VAL A 431 21.41 0.89 13.70
N CYS A 432 21.50 1.98 14.43
CA CYS A 432 20.92 3.25 14.01
C CYS A 432 21.63 3.76 12.75
N ARG A 433 20.95 4.53 11.94
CA ARG A 433 21.57 5.17 10.75
C ARG A 433 22.80 6.04 11.04
N CYS A 434 22.97 6.46 12.29
CA CYS A 434 24.19 7.15 12.73
C CYS A 434 25.39 6.20 12.95
N GLY A 435 25.22 4.88 12.80
CA GLY A 435 26.26 3.86 13.03
C GLY A 435 26.35 3.36 14.47
N SER A 436 25.52 3.88 15.40
CA SER A 436 25.54 3.47 16.82
C SER A 436 24.55 2.32 17.08
N PRO A 437 24.84 1.40 18.05
CA PRO A 437 23.94 0.33 18.39
C PRO A 437 22.65 0.83 19.02
N VAL A 438 21.55 0.13 18.73
CA VAL A 438 20.24 0.33 19.34
C VAL A 438 20.06 -0.66 20.48
N MET A 439 19.60 -0.20 21.63
CA MET A 439 19.36 -1.01 22.83
C MET A 439 18.00 -0.65 23.43
N ILE A 440 17.41 -1.56 24.18
CA ILE A 440 16.19 -1.25 24.93
C ILE A 440 16.52 -0.42 26.17
N ARG A 441 15.82 0.69 26.32
CA ARG A 441 15.92 1.58 27.47
C ARG A 441 14.58 1.70 28.20
N ARG A 442 14.61 1.69 29.53
CA ARG A 442 13.45 2.02 30.37
C ARG A 442 13.28 3.54 30.45
N VAL A 443 12.05 4.00 30.31
CA VAL A 443 11.60 5.39 30.49
C VAL A 443 10.39 5.33 31.41
N ASP A 444 10.47 5.96 32.59
CA ASP A 444 9.45 5.81 33.63
C ASP A 444 8.19 6.65 33.40
N ASP A 445 8.32 7.75 32.70
CA ASP A 445 7.29 8.76 32.48
C ASP A 445 6.86 8.91 31.00
N GLN A 446 6.89 7.81 30.26
CA GLN A 446 6.49 7.80 28.85
C GLN A 446 4.99 8.08 28.70
N TRP A 447 4.65 8.98 27.79
CA TRP A 447 3.27 9.27 27.39
C TRP A 447 2.81 8.43 26.24
N PHE A 448 1.55 7.99 26.34
CA PHE A 448 0.87 7.17 25.32
C PHE A 448 -0.48 7.77 24.96
N ILE A 449 -0.92 7.51 23.71
CA ILE A 449 -2.32 7.60 23.35
C ILE A 449 -2.93 6.18 23.49
N ASN A 450 -4.00 6.08 24.29
CA ASN A 450 -4.72 4.81 24.52
C ASN A 450 -5.71 4.55 23.39
N TYR A 451 -5.25 3.90 22.35
CA TYR A 451 -6.13 3.44 21.26
C TYR A 451 -6.86 2.11 21.59
N ALA A 452 -6.56 1.49 22.72
CA ALA A 452 -7.24 0.28 23.18
C ALA A 452 -8.58 0.55 23.88
N ASP A 453 -9.05 1.81 23.89
CA ASP A 453 -10.37 2.15 24.37
C ASP A 453 -11.46 1.50 23.52
N GLY A 454 -12.27 0.65 24.12
CA GLY A 454 -13.25 -0.18 23.40
C GLY A 454 -14.37 0.63 22.75
N ASP A 455 -14.78 1.76 23.34
CA ASP A 455 -15.79 2.63 22.74
C ASP A 455 -15.20 3.36 21.51
N LEU A 456 -14.00 3.90 21.63
CA LEU A 456 -13.31 4.54 20.51
C LEU A 456 -13.07 3.55 19.35
N THR A 457 -12.60 2.33 19.64
CA THR A 457 -12.42 1.29 18.64
C THR A 457 -13.70 0.96 17.90
N LYS A 458 -14.81 0.82 18.65
CA LYS A 458 -16.14 0.54 18.07
C LYS A 458 -16.60 1.69 17.17
N ARG A 459 -16.60 2.93 17.67
CA ARG A 459 -17.00 4.12 16.89
C ARG A 459 -16.18 4.27 15.62
N THR A 460 -14.87 4.05 15.70
CA THR A 460 -13.97 4.13 14.53
C THR A 460 -14.27 3.02 13.52
N SER A 461 -14.50 1.80 13.99
CA SER A 461 -14.90 0.68 13.14
C SER A 461 -16.25 0.92 12.45
N ASP A 462 -17.24 1.46 13.18
CA ASP A 462 -18.55 1.80 12.62
C ASP A 462 -18.44 2.90 11.56
N HIS A 463 -17.60 3.90 11.80
CA HIS A 463 -17.31 4.95 10.82
C HIS A 463 -16.69 4.40 9.54
N CYS A 464 -15.71 3.49 9.65
CA CYS A 464 -15.06 2.87 8.48
C CYS A 464 -16.03 2.17 7.53
N ARG A 465 -17.17 1.65 8.04
CA ARG A 465 -18.21 1.03 7.19
C ARG A 465 -18.92 2.02 6.27
N THR A 466 -18.89 3.29 6.59
CA THR A 466 -19.53 4.36 5.79
C THR A 466 -18.55 5.01 4.80
N MET A 467 -17.27 4.70 4.88
CA MET A 467 -16.22 5.29 4.06
C MET A 467 -16.01 4.55 2.74
N LEU A 468 -15.53 5.29 1.73
CA LEU A 468 -14.93 4.70 0.54
C LEU A 468 -13.47 4.33 0.84
N ILE A 469 -13.18 3.07 1.09
CA ILE A 469 -11.82 2.57 1.34
C ILE A 469 -11.39 1.67 0.18
N ASN A 470 -10.33 2.06 -0.51
CA ASN A 470 -9.71 1.28 -1.57
C ASN A 470 -8.30 0.85 -1.16
N PRO A 471 -7.88 -0.41 -1.39
CA PRO A 471 -8.63 -1.48 -2.06
C PRO A 471 -9.74 -2.10 -1.17
N PRO A 472 -10.68 -2.84 -1.76
CA PRO A 472 -11.75 -3.54 -1.01
C PRO A 472 -11.22 -4.50 0.06
N GLU A 473 -10.05 -5.10 -0.15
CA GLU A 473 -9.39 -5.97 0.83
C GLU A 473 -9.01 -5.17 2.10
N TYR A 474 -8.60 -3.93 1.95
CA TYR A 474 -8.32 -3.06 3.10
C TYR A 474 -9.61 -2.65 3.81
N GLN A 475 -10.67 -2.37 3.07
CA GLN A 475 -12.01 -2.14 3.64
C GLN A 475 -12.43 -3.29 4.58
N ASN A 476 -12.17 -4.52 4.18
CA ASN A 476 -12.50 -5.71 4.98
C ASN A 476 -11.55 -5.90 6.18
N ASN A 477 -10.28 -5.54 6.03
CA ASN A 477 -9.24 -5.82 7.03
C ASN A 477 -9.05 -4.71 8.05
N VAL A 478 -9.44 -3.47 7.75
CA VAL A 478 -9.22 -2.32 8.64
C VAL A 478 -9.78 -2.54 10.04
N HIS A 479 -10.93 -3.21 10.17
CA HIS A 479 -11.55 -3.53 11.45
C HIS A 479 -10.67 -4.43 12.31
N THR A 480 -9.98 -5.41 11.72
CA THR A 480 -9.03 -6.28 12.41
C THR A 480 -7.82 -5.49 12.89
N VAL A 481 -7.29 -4.61 12.05
CA VAL A 481 -6.17 -3.74 12.42
C VAL A 481 -6.55 -2.82 13.58
N LEU A 482 -7.72 -2.19 13.54
CA LEU A 482 -8.22 -1.35 14.63
C LEU A 482 -8.35 -2.11 15.96
N ASN A 483 -8.83 -3.36 15.92
CA ASN A 483 -8.95 -4.20 17.12
C ASN A 483 -7.60 -4.63 17.72
N TRP A 484 -6.54 -4.64 16.93
CA TRP A 484 -5.19 -4.95 17.40
C TRP A 484 -4.44 -3.74 17.95
N PHE A 485 -4.90 -2.53 17.64
CA PHE A 485 -4.26 -1.33 18.16
C PHE A 485 -4.32 -1.30 19.67
N ARG A 486 -3.18 -0.94 20.28
CA ARG A 486 -2.99 -0.79 21.72
C ARG A 486 -2.55 0.63 22.03
N GLU A 487 -2.11 0.84 23.24
CA GLU A 487 -1.49 2.11 23.59
C GLU A 487 -0.23 2.33 22.74
N ARG A 488 -0.09 3.53 22.21
CA ARG A 488 1.05 3.92 21.40
C ARG A 488 1.80 5.08 22.04
N ALA A 489 3.12 4.92 22.23
CA ALA A 489 3.99 5.98 22.70
C ALA A 489 3.96 7.17 21.72
N CYS A 490 3.54 8.33 22.20
CA CYS A 490 3.24 9.51 21.38
C CYS A 490 4.26 10.65 21.49
N VAL A 491 5.29 10.48 22.29
CA VAL A 491 6.34 11.47 22.49
C VAL A 491 7.72 10.83 22.50
N ARG A 492 8.75 11.62 22.20
CA ARG A 492 10.16 11.21 22.16
C ARG A 492 11.03 12.22 22.90
N GLN A 493 12.20 11.77 23.37
CA GLN A 493 13.26 12.64 23.91
C GLN A 493 14.48 12.59 22.98
N GLY A 494 15.36 13.59 23.10
CA GLY A 494 16.61 13.62 22.34
C GLY A 494 16.63 14.72 21.28
N SER A 495 17.46 14.53 20.25
CA SER A 495 17.71 15.54 19.20
C SER A 495 16.67 15.51 18.07
N TRP A 496 15.41 15.24 18.39
CA TRP A 496 14.33 15.20 17.42
C TRP A 496 13.88 16.61 17.03
N LEU A 497 13.50 16.77 15.77
CA LEU A 497 12.73 17.94 15.31
C LEU A 497 11.24 17.67 15.51
N GLY A 498 10.47 18.69 15.80
CA GLY A 498 9.02 18.60 15.95
C GLY A 498 8.44 19.48 17.06
N THR A 499 7.15 19.36 17.24
CA THR A 499 6.38 20.14 18.22
C THR A 499 6.68 19.71 19.65
N ARG A 500 6.90 20.66 20.54
CA ARG A 500 7.01 20.42 21.99
C ARG A 500 5.65 19.99 22.55
N PHE A 501 5.69 18.94 23.39
CA PHE A 501 4.49 18.41 24.02
C PHE A 501 3.89 19.41 25.03
N PRO A 502 2.58 19.68 25.00
CA PRO A 502 1.97 20.77 25.76
C PRO A 502 2.00 20.59 27.27
N TYR A 503 2.15 19.35 27.76
CA TYR A 503 2.14 19.05 29.20
C TYR A 503 3.54 18.89 29.81
N ASP A 504 4.57 18.73 28.99
CA ASP A 504 5.96 18.63 29.43
C ASP A 504 6.92 18.88 28.24
N GLU A 505 7.49 20.08 28.17
CA GLU A 505 8.32 20.56 27.06
C GLU A 505 9.63 19.78 26.82
N LYS A 506 10.05 18.92 27.79
CA LYS A 506 11.19 18.03 27.56
C LYS A 506 10.89 16.99 26.47
N TRP A 507 9.61 16.75 26.18
CA TRP A 507 9.14 15.81 25.16
C TRP A 507 8.80 16.51 23.85
N ILE A 508 9.07 15.79 22.75
CA ILE A 508 8.68 16.17 21.39
C ILE A 508 7.61 15.19 20.94
N ILE A 509 6.55 15.68 20.33
CA ILE A 509 5.49 14.85 19.76
C ILE A 509 6.08 13.93 18.66
N GLU A 510 5.71 12.68 18.71
CA GLU A 510 6.22 11.63 17.79
C GLU A 510 5.62 11.81 16.38
N ALA A 511 6.41 11.47 15.36
CA ALA A 511 6.14 11.73 13.96
C ALA A 511 4.79 11.24 13.42
N ILE A 512 4.32 10.05 13.83
CA ILE A 512 3.00 9.56 13.39
C ILE A 512 1.88 10.30 14.13
N SER A 513 2.12 10.63 15.41
CA SER A 513 1.13 11.29 16.24
C SER A 513 0.87 12.75 15.85
N ASP A 514 1.84 13.42 15.22
CA ASP A 514 1.68 14.79 14.71
C ASP A 514 1.13 14.88 13.28
N SER A 515 0.94 13.74 12.63
CA SER A 515 0.51 13.68 11.22
C SER A 515 -0.90 13.09 11.03
N THR A 516 -1.78 13.26 12.00
CA THR A 516 -3.13 12.65 11.95
C THR A 516 -4.22 13.62 11.52
N LEU A 517 -4.33 14.79 12.12
CA LEU A 517 -5.36 15.80 11.81
C LEU A 517 -4.91 16.87 10.79
N TYR A 518 -3.73 16.74 10.22
CA TYR A 518 -3.12 17.70 9.29
C TYR A 518 -4.02 18.17 8.14
N PRO A 519 -4.95 17.34 7.60
CA PRO A 519 -5.80 17.84 6.50
C PRO A 519 -6.67 19.02 6.91
N ILE A 520 -7.04 19.12 8.20
CA ILE A 520 -7.79 20.28 8.70
C ILE A 520 -6.89 21.51 8.72
N TYR A 521 -5.62 21.35 9.07
CA TYR A 521 -4.71 22.47 9.19
C TYR A 521 -4.47 23.20 7.87
N TYR A 522 -4.51 22.52 6.74
CA TYR A 522 -4.45 23.16 5.42
C TYR A 522 -5.51 24.25 5.22
N LEU A 523 -6.64 24.15 5.90
CA LEU A 523 -7.71 25.16 5.81
C LEU A 523 -7.38 26.42 6.59
N ILE A 524 -6.46 26.32 7.55
CA ILE A 524 -6.00 27.42 8.42
C ILE A 524 -4.66 27.99 7.91
N SER A 525 -3.77 27.13 7.41
CA SER A 525 -2.40 27.51 7.02
C SER A 525 -2.33 28.66 6.01
N MET A 526 -3.30 28.78 5.10
CA MET A 526 -3.36 29.89 4.16
C MET A 526 -3.38 31.27 4.86
N TYR A 527 -4.12 31.39 5.94
CA TYR A 527 -4.24 32.62 6.70
C TYR A 527 -2.95 32.93 7.47
N ALA A 528 -2.29 31.91 7.99
CA ALA A 528 -0.96 32.02 8.60
C ALA A 528 0.10 32.41 7.55
N ASN A 529 0.13 31.75 6.41
CA ASN A 529 1.08 32.05 5.32
C ASN A 529 0.93 33.49 4.80
N ARG A 530 -0.30 34.01 4.77
CA ARG A 530 -0.59 35.41 4.42
C ARG A 530 -0.35 36.40 5.56
N LYS A 531 0.07 35.89 6.74
CA LYS A 531 0.25 36.71 7.95
C LYS A 531 -1.02 37.45 8.40
N GLU A 532 -2.19 36.90 8.09
CA GLU A 532 -3.48 37.41 8.57
C GLU A 532 -3.72 37.01 10.05
N ILE A 533 -3.12 35.91 10.47
CA ILE A 533 -3.08 35.43 11.86
C ILE A 533 -1.64 35.02 12.23
N THR A 534 -1.29 35.14 13.51
CA THR A 534 0.03 34.74 14.02
C THR A 534 -0.07 33.52 14.95
N PRO A 535 1.04 32.78 15.17
CA PRO A 535 1.05 31.63 16.08
C PRO A 535 0.55 31.95 17.49
N GLU A 536 0.84 33.14 18.01
CA GLU A 536 0.40 33.58 19.34
C GLU A 536 -1.12 33.77 19.45
N GLN A 537 -1.77 34.08 18.34
CA GLN A 537 -3.22 34.22 18.25
C GLN A 537 -3.93 32.86 18.11
N MET A 538 -3.20 31.80 17.75
CA MET A 538 -3.73 30.43 17.59
C MET A 538 -3.85 29.71 18.94
N THR A 539 -4.73 30.22 19.79
CA THR A 539 -5.01 29.65 21.12
C THR A 539 -5.94 28.44 21.00
N GLU A 540 -6.14 27.72 22.12
CA GLU A 540 -7.10 26.60 22.16
C GLU A 540 -8.51 27.05 21.74
N GLU A 541 -8.95 28.23 22.20
CA GLU A 541 -10.27 28.75 21.86
C GLU A 541 -10.40 29.14 20.40
N PHE A 542 -9.30 29.57 19.75
CA PHE A 542 -9.27 29.81 18.31
C PHE A 542 -9.59 28.51 17.55
N PHE A 543 -8.86 27.44 17.84
CA PHE A 543 -9.10 26.16 17.16
C PHE A 543 -10.45 25.55 17.53
N ASP A 544 -10.85 25.63 18.80
CA ASP A 544 -12.17 25.17 19.23
C ASP A 544 -13.31 25.90 18.50
N HIS A 545 -13.12 27.21 18.21
CA HIS A 545 -14.10 28.01 17.46
C HIS A 545 -14.13 27.65 15.98
N VAL A 546 -12.99 27.64 15.32
CA VAL A 546 -12.95 27.47 13.85
C VAL A 546 -13.12 26.02 13.41
N ILE A 547 -12.76 25.04 14.25
CA ILE A 547 -12.84 23.61 13.93
C ILE A 547 -14.08 22.97 14.57
N LEU A 548 -14.31 23.20 15.87
CA LEU A 548 -15.38 22.53 16.61
C LEU A 548 -16.65 23.38 16.77
N GLU A 549 -16.63 24.60 16.25
CA GLU A 549 -17.74 25.59 16.34
C GLU A 549 -18.14 25.91 17.77
N LYS A 550 -17.18 25.84 18.71
CA LYS A 550 -17.39 26.19 20.13
C LYS A 550 -17.13 27.68 20.39
N GLY A 551 -17.88 28.24 21.30
CA GLY A 551 -17.78 29.64 21.69
C GLY A 551 -18.35 30.61 20.63
N THR A 552 -18.41 31.91 20.97
CA THR A 552 -18.87 32.96 20.06
C THR A 552 -17.69 33.69 19.43
N ALA A 553 -17.84 34.19 18.20
CA ALA A 553 -16.78 34.95 17.51
C ALA A 553 -16.34 36.18 18.33
N ASP A 554 -17.27 36.88 18.98
CA ASP A 554 -16.96 38.02 19.87
C ASP A 554 -16.03 37.62 21.05
N ALA A 555 -16.36 36.52 21.74
CA ALA A 555 -15.56 36.06 22.88
C ALA A 555 -14.14 35.64 22.43
N VAL A 556 -14.03 34.92 21.31
CA VAL A 556 -12.75 34.50 20.75
C VAL A 556 -11.94 35.69 20.23
N SER A 557 -12.58 36.66 19.55
CA SER A 557 -11.97 37.89 19.07
C SER A 557 -11.34 38.71 20.18
N LYS A 558 -12.04 38.85 21.31
CA LYS A 558 -11.53 39.58 22.49
C LYS A 558 -10.27 38.92 23.05
N LYS A 559 -10.19 37.61 23.02
CA LYS A 559 -9.06 36.84 23.56
C LYS A 559 -7.88 36.78 22.57
N THR A 560 -8.13 36.50 21.33
CA THR A 560 -7.10 36.27 20.31
C THR A 560 -6.66 37.54 19.58
N LYS A 561 -7.44 38.61 19.66
CA LYS A 561 -7.27 39.85 18.88
C LYS A 561 -7.43 39.65 17.37
N ILE A 562 -8.04 38.56 16.92
CA ILE A 562 -8.44 38.31 15.55
C ILE A 562 -9.84 38.96 15.36
N SER A 563 -10.09 39.60 14.24
CA SER A 563 -11.42 40.21 13.98
C SER A 563 -12.50 39.12 13.86
N GLU A 564 -13.73 39.45 14.29
CA GLU A 564 -14.86 38.51 14.15
C GLU A 564 -15.12 38.12 12.69
N GLU A 565 -14.90 39.02 11.76
CA GLU A 565 -15.06 38.79 10.34
C GLU A 565 -14.09 37.69 9.86
N LEU A 566 -12.82 37.83 10.23
CA LEU A 566 -11.80 36.82 9.88
C LEU A 566 -12.06 35.49 10.55
N LEU A 567 -12.46 35.48 11.83
CA LEU A 567 -12.84 34.22 12.50
C LEU A 567 -14.00 33.51 11.80
N LYS A 568 -15.03 34.22 11.42
CA LYS A 568 -16.18 33.70 10.67
C LYS A 568 -15.76 33.19 9.29
N LYS A 569 -14.85 33.91 8.61
CA LYS A 569 -14.31 33.48 7.30
C LYS A 569 -13.55 32.15 7.43
N ILE A 570 -12.63 32.04 8.40
CA ILE A 570 -11.86 30.80 8.63
C ILE A 570 -12.80 29.64 8.99
N GLN A 571 -13.76 29.88 9.89
CA GLN A 571 -14.75 28.88 10.29
C GLN A 571 -15.59 28.41 9.08
N ASN A 572 -16.00 29.32 8.20
CA ASN A 572 -16.74 28.98 6.98
C ASN A 572 -15.89 28.16 6.00
N ASP A 573 -14.60 28.47 5.85
CA ASP A 573 -13.68 27.67 5.06
C ASP A 573 -13.59 26.23 5.61
N VAL A 574 -13.39 26.08 6.90
CA VAL A 574 -13.35 24.77 7.55
C VAL A 574 -14.68 24.03 7.39
N ARG A 575 -15.80 24.71 7.57
CA ARG A 575 -17.15 24.13 7.42
C ARG A 575 -17.44 23.67 6.00
N TYR A 576 -17.00 24.44 5.00
CA TYR A 576 -17.22 24.12 3.58
C TYR A 576 -16.36 22.94 3.12
N TRP A 577 -15.05 22.97 3.41
CA TRP A 577 -14.12 21.99 2.89
C TRP A 577 -14.09 20.65 3.68
N TYR A 578 -14.32 20.71 5.00
CA TYR A 578 -14.30 19.50 5.81
C TYR A 578 -15.72 18.92 5.97
N PRO A 579 -15.88 17.59 5.96
CA PRO A 579 -14.89 16.50 6.06
C PRO A 579 -14.04 16.32 4.81
N LEU A 580 -12.83 15.76 5.02
CA LEU A 580 -11.97 15.31 3.93
C LEU A 580 -12.66 14.22 3.11
N ASP A 581 -12.67 14.36 1.77
CA ASP A 581 -13.32 13.38 0.90
C ASP A 581 -12.39 12.22 0.54
N LEU A 582 -11.06 12.46 0.41
CA LEU A 582 -10.11 11.41 0.06
C LEU A 582 -8.71 11.66 0.63
N ASN A 583 -8.15 10.67 1.33
CA ASN A 583 -6.74 10.61 1.71
C ASN A 583 -6.04 9.50 0.89
N VAL A 584 -5.01 9.88 0.12
CA VAL A 584 -4.23 8.94 -0.70
C VAL A 584 -2.91 8.62 0.00
N GLY A 585 -2.57 7.34 0.15
CA GLY A 585 -1.31 6.95 0.80
C GLY A 585 -0.75 5.64 0.30
N GLY A 586 0.47 5.32 0.73
CA GLY A 586 1.14 4.07 0.38
C GLY A 586 0.68 2.89 1.25
N LYS A 587 1.01 1.68 0.81
CA LYS A 587 0.72 0.40 1.49
C LYS A 587 1.20 0.36 2.95
N ASP A 588 2.31 1.00 3.25
CA ASP A 588 2.89 1.10 4.59
C ASP A 588 2.02 1.92 5.58
N HIS A 589 1.15 2.78 5.08
CA HIS A 589 0.22 3.54 5.94
C HIS A 589 -0.95 2.69 6.49
N MET A 590 -1.22 1.52 5.89
CA MET A 590 -2.39 0.69 6.24
C MET A 590 -2.39 0.18 7.68
N THR A 591 -1.22 -0.09 8.23
CA THR A 591 -1.09 -0.74 9.55
C THR A 591 -0.89 0.22 10.71
N VAL A 592 -0.43 1.43 10.46
CA VAL A 592 -0.14 2.41 11.52
C VAL A 592 -0.76 3.78 11.25
N HIS A 593 -0.39 4.44 10.16
CA HIS A 593 -0.78 5.83 9.91
C HIS A 593 -2.31 5.99 9.73
N PHE A 594 -2.94 5.21 8.86
CA PHE A 594 -4.39 5.32 8.65
C PHE A 594 -5.20 4.91 9.89
N PRO A 595 -4.86 3.86 10.66
CA PRO A 595 -5.54 3.61 11.93
C PRO A 595 -5.45 4.78 12.91
N THR A 596 -4.27 5.37 13.13
CA THR A 596 -4.11 6.54 14.03
C THR A 596 -4.83 7.77 13.49
N PHE A 597 -4.79 8.00 12.18
CA PHE A 597 -5.56 9.05 11.52
C PHE A 597 -7.06 8.90 11.79
N LEU A 598 -7.62 7.71 11.63
CA LEU A 598 -9.05 7.46 11.88
C LEU A 598 -9.40 7.59 13.37
N PHE A 599 -8.61 7.01 14.26
CA PHE A 599 -8.84 7.10 15.70
C PHE A 599 -8.87 8.54 16.19
N ASN A 600 -7.90 9.36 15.79
CA ASN A 600 -7.82 10.76 16.24
C ASN A 600 -8.94 11.61 15.67
N HIS A 601 -9.38 11.38 14.43
CA HIS A 601 -10.55 12.06 13.88
C HIS A 601 -11.82 11.73 14.67
N VAL A 602 -12.07 10.44 14.91
CA VAL A 602 -13.27 9.98 15.64
C VAL A 602 -13.22 10.36 17.12
N ALA A 603 -12.02 10.51 17.69
CA ALA A 603 -11.87 10.95 19.09
C ALA A 603 -12.20 12.46 19.27
N ILE A 604 -11.86 13.28 18.29
CA ILE A 604 -11.87 14.75 18.44
C ILE A 604 -13.04 15.40 17.72
N LEU A 605 -13.40 14.89 16.55
CA LEU A 605 -14.41 15.49 15.68
C LEU A 605 -15.79 14.84 15.83
N PRO A 606 -16.87 15.57 15.57
CA PRO A 606 -18.18 15.00 15.47
C PRO A 606 -18.28 14.09 14.22
N PRO A 607 -19.17 13.06 14.23
CA PRO A 607 -19.22 12.04 13.17
C PRO A 607 -19.34 12.59 11.74
N GLU A 608 -20.11 13.64 11.54
CA GLU A 608 -20.36 14.28 10.23
C GLU A 608 -19.10 14.99 9.66
N ARG A 609 -18.09 15.22 10.51
CA ARG A 609 -16.80 15.80 10.12
C ARG A 609 -15.65 14.81 10.04
N CYS A 610 -15.92 13.52 10.23
CA CYS A 610 -14.91 12.49 10.04
C CYS A 610 -14.65 12.22 8.56
N PRO A 611 -13.43 11.83 8.15
CA PRO A 611 -13.04 11.60 6.75
C PRO A 611 -13.93 10.61 6.02
N ARG A 612 -14.13 10.81 4.71
CA ARG A 612 -15.03 10.01 3.86
C ARG A 612 -14.36 8.93 3.04
N GLY A 613 -13.05 9.06 2.78
CA GLY A 613 -12.38 8.12 1.89
C GLY A 613 -10.89 7.95 2.15
N ILE A 614 -10.40 6.76 1.86
CA ILE A 614 -8.98 6.41 1.85
C ILE A 614 -8.69 5.62 0.57
N MET A 615 -7.60 5.96 -0.12
CA MET A 615 -7.07 5.20 -1.24
C MET A 615 -5.63 4.83 -0.97
N VAL A 616 -5.32 3.54 -1.06
CA VAL A 616 -3.96 3.03 -0.86
C VAL A 616 -3.36 2.60 -2.19
N ASN A 617 -2.12 2.99 -2.43
CA ASN A 617 -1.34 2.52 -3.58
C ASN A 617 -0.15 1.66 -3.15
N TRP A 618 0.19 0.66 -3.99
CA TRP A 618 1.35 -0.21 -3.79
C TRP A 618 2.63 0.41 -4.34
N TYR A 619 3.77 -0.25 -4.06
CA TYR A 619 5.10 0.28 -4.37
C TYR A 619 5.47 0.18 -5.86
N ILE A 620 6.40 1.05 -6.25
CA ILE A 620 7.28 0.79 -7.38
C ILE A 620 8.59 0.25 -6.81
N THR A 621 9.01 -0.93 -7.30
CA THR A 621 10.18 -1.66 -6.85
C THR A 621 11.30 -1.61 -7.90
N GLY A 622 12.56 -1.81 -7.50
CA GLY A 622 13.68 -2.01 -8.42
C GLY A 622 13.87 -3.49 -8.76
N LYS A 623 14.71 -3.79 -9.75
CA LYS A 623 14.93 -5.15 -10.34
C LYS A 623 15.21 -6.31 -9.37
N LYS A 624 15.38 -6.11 -8.07
CA LYS A 624 15.57 -7.19 -7.07
C LYS A 624 15.13 -6.84 -5.64
N SER A 625 14.69 -5.61 -5.37
CA SER A 625 14.33 -5.18 -4.01
C SER A 625 13.53 -3.88 -4.02
N LYS A 626 12.91 -3.54 -2.88
CA LYS A 626 12.31 -2.21 -2.67
C LYS A 626 13.36 -1.13 -2.97
N ILE A 627 12.98 -0.15 -3.80
CA ILE A 627 13.82 1.04 -4.04
C ILE A 627 14.03 1.72 -2.69
N SER A 628 15.29 1.91 -2.29
CA SER A 628 15.62 2.62 -1.04
C SER A 628 16.51 3.83 -1.32
N LYS A 629 16.31 4.89 -0.52
CA LYS A 629 17.08 6.12 -0.62
C LYS A 629 18.58 5.90 -0.41
N SER A 630 18.98 4.91 0.39
CA SER A 630 20.37 4.64 0.76
C SER A 630 21.10 3.65 -0.15
N LYS A 631 20.38 2.74 -0.84
CA LYS A 631 21.00 1.66 -1.64
C LYS A 631 21.05 1.94 -3.16
N GLY A 632 20.54 3.08 -3.62
CA GLY A 632 20.46 3.42 -5.04
C GLY A 632 19.37 2.61 -5.79
N GLY A 633 19.43 2.63 -7.13
CA GLY A 633 18.51 1.87 -8.00
C GLY A 633 17.22 2.60 -8.39
N ALA A 634 17.01 3.82 -7.89
CA ALA A 634 15.94 4.69 -8.35
C ALA A 634 16.49 5.84 -9.17
N GLN A 635 15.88 6.12 -10.32
CA GLN A 635 16.20 7.31 -11.09
C GLN A 635 15.69 8.56 -10.34
N PRO A 636 16.49 9.66 -10.28
CA PRO A 636 16.03 10.94 -9.79
C PRO A 636 14.81 11.44 -10.58
N ILE A 637 13.85 12.05 -9.89
CA ILE A 637 12.60 12.52 -10.50
C ILE A 637 12.85 13.52 -11.64
N PRO A 638 13.72 14.57 -11.49
CA PRO A 638 13.97 15.50 -12.58
C PRO A 638 14.55 14.82 -13.81
N GLY A 639 15.54 13.92 -13.63
CA GLY A 639 16.13 13.18 -14.74
C GLY A 639 15.14 12.25 -15.45
N ALA A 640 14.21 11.63 -14.72
CA ALA A 640 13.15 10.85 -15.32
C ALA A 640 12.18 11.74 -16.10
N ALA A 641 11.80 12.89 -15.56
CA ALA A 641 10.94 13.86 -16.24
C ALA A 641 11.56 14.39 -17.54
N GLU A 642 12.86 14.68 -17.53
CA GLU A 642 13.58 15.10 -18.74
C GLU A 642 13.66 13.98 -19.79
N LYS A 643 13.98 12.78 -19.37
CA LYS A 643 14.16 11.62 -20.27
C LYS A 643 12.86 11.16 -20.92
N PHE A 644 11.80 11.03 -20.14
CA PHE A 644 10.54 10.42 -20.58
C PHE A 644 9.43 11.45 -20.88
N GLY A 645 9.50 12.64 -20.28
CA GLY A 645 8.41 13.61 -20.21
C GLY A 645 7.45 13.30 -19.05
N VAL A 646 6.91 14.35 -18.46
CA VAL A 646 6.03 14.22 -17.28
C VAL A 646 4.75 13.43 -17.60
N ASP A 647 4.11 13.71 -18.74
CA ASP A 647 2.86 13.07 -19.10
C ASP A 647 3.03 11.56 -19.38
N ALA A 648 4.20 11.14 -19.90
CA ALA A 648 4.49 9.71 -20.07
C ALA A 648 4.64 9.00 -18.72
N LEU A 649 5.27 9.64 -17.74
CA LEU A 649 5.37 9.11 -16.38
C LEU A 649 3.99 9.03 -15.72
N ARG A 650 3.16 10.07 -15.86
CA ARG A 650 1.80 10.10 -15.32
C ARG A 650 0.93 8.99 -15.92
N LEU A 651 1.02 8.77 -17.24
CA LEU A 651 0.31 7.70 -17.92
C LEU A 651 0.82 6.31 -17.50
N TYR A 652 2.14 6.15 -17.37
CA TYR A 652 2.72 4.92 -16.84
C TYR A 652 2.15 4.59 -15.46
N TYR A 653 2.14 5.53 -14.52
CA TYR A 653 1.59 5.29 -13.18
C TYR A 653 0.11 4.93 -13.19
N ALA A 654 -0.68 5.58 -14.03
CA ALA A 654 -2.12 5.34 -14.11
C ALA A 654 -2.47 3.97 -14.72
N HIS A 655 -1.66 3.46 -15.67
CA HIS A 655 -2.04 2.31 -16.52
C HIS A 655 -1.28 1.01 -16.25
N ILE A 656 0.02 1.06 -15.86
CA ILE A 656 0.91 -0.12 -15.85
C ILE A 656 0.36 -1.31 -15.07
N ALA A 657 -0.31 -1.06 -13.96
CA ALA A 657 -0.95 -2.07 -13.14
C ALA A 657 -2.08 -1.45 -12.30
N SER A 658 -2.89 -2.32 -11.68
CA SER A 658 -3.80 -1.88 -10.62
C SER A 658 -3.04 -1.05 -9.56
N PRO A 659 -3.64 0.00 -9.00
CA PRO A 659 -3.07 0.73 -7.87
C PRO A 659 -2.61 -0.20 -6.72
N TYR A 660 -3.23 -1.37 -6.61
CA TYR A 660 -3.06 -2.37 -5.56
C TYR A 660 -2.10 -3.50 -5.93
N ALA A 661 -1.19 -3.27 -6.88
CA ALA A 661 -0.14 -4.20 -7.25
C ALA A 661 1.22 -3.51 -7.19
N ASP A 662 2.23 -4.21 -6.65
CA ASP A 662 3.61 -3.76 -6.75
C ASP A 662 4.06 -3.83 -8.21
N VAL A 663 4.84 -2.84 -8.65
CA VAL A 663 5.31 -2.70 -10.03
C VAL A 663 6.82 -2.59 -10.05
N GLU A 664 7.47 -3.37 -10.89
CA GLU A 664 8.90 -3.21 -11.14
C GLU A 664 9.14 -2.03 -12.08
N TRP A 665 10.09 -1.13 -11.70
CA TRP A 665 10.50 -0.02 -12.55
C TRP A 665 11.29 -0.52 -13.75
N ASP A 666 10.76 -0.24 -14.95
CA ASP A 666 11.39 -0.57 -16.22
C ASP A 666 11.32 0.62 -17.18
N GLU A 667 12.48 1.13 -17.55
CA GLU A 667 12.61 2.32 -18.40
C GLU A 667 12.11 2.09 -19.84
N ASP A 668 12.25 0.87 -20.37
CA ASP A 668 11.76 0.53 -21.70
C ASP A 668 10.24 0.54 -21.73
N ILE A 669 9.61 0.07 -20.65
CA ILE A 669 8.16 0.16 -20.50
C ILE A 669 7.72 1.62 -20.43
N VAL A 670 8.39 2.45 -19.63
CA VAL A 670 8.06 3.90 -19.56
C VAL A 670 8.20 4.55 -20.94
N MET A 671 9.28 4.21 -21.69
CA MET A 671 9.46 4.72 -23.04
C MET A 671 8.33 4.29 -23.98
N SER A 672 7.75 3.11 -23.82
CA SER A 672 6.60 2.67 -24.61
C SER A 672 5.36 3.55 -24.41
N TYR A 673 5.15 4.08 -23.20
CA TYR A 673 4.08 5.04 -22.94
C TYR A 673 4.34 6.41 -23.59
N ARG A 674 5.59 6.87 -23.60
CA ARG A 674 5.96 8.06 -24.37
C ARG A 674 5.66 7.89 -25.86
N GLN A 675 6.07 6.78 -26.46
CA GLN A 675 5.75 6.45 -27.86
C GLN A 675 4.25 6.36 -28.11
N ARG A 676 3.46 5.88 -27.13
CA ARG A 676 2.00 5.87 -27.23
C ARG A 676 1.44 7.29 -27.35
N ILE A 677 1.91 8.21 -26.51
CA ILE A 677 1.52 9.62 -26.57
C ILE A 677 1.92 10.25 -27.92
N GLU A 678 3.14 10.01 -28.39
CA GLU A 678 3.63 10.52 -29.68
C GLU A 678 2.73 10.06 -30.86
N ARG A 679 2.28 8.79 -30.86
CA ARG A 679 1.34 8.27 -31.85
C ARG A 679 -0.05 8.94 -31.76
N ILE A 680 -0.52 9.26 -30.57
CA ILE A 680 -1.78 9.98 -30.38
C ILE A 680 -1.66 11.40 -30.93
N VAL A 681 -0.54 12.09 -30.66
CA VAL A 681 -0.26 13.42 -31.19
C VAL A 681 -0.30 13.40 -32.72
N THR A 682 0.48 12.50 -33.35
CA THR A 682 0.50 12.37 -34.82
C THR A 682 -0.90 12.10 -35.41
N MET A 683 -1.66 11.19 -34.78
CA MET A 683 -3.02 10.89 -35.25
C MET A 683 -3.94 12.11 -35.10
N THR A 684 -3.82 12.87 -34.03
CA THR A 684 -4.62 14.09 -33.83
C THR A 684 -4.28 15.14 -34.87
N GLU A 685 -3.00 15.32 -35.21
CA GLU A 685 -2.55 16.22 -36.28
C GLU A 685 -3.12 15.80 -37.64
N GLU A 686 -3.06 14.51 -37.98
CA GLU A 686 -3.65 13.96 -39.21
C GLU A 686 -5.15 14.21 -39.27
N LEU A 687 -5.89 13.88 -38.22
CA LEU A 687 -7.35 14.08 -38.13
C LEU A 687 -7.75 15.55 -38.23
N ASN A 688 -7.03 16.43 -37.52
CA ASN A 688 -7.30 17.88 -37.55
C ASN A 688 -7.01 18.52 -38.93
N SER A 689 -6.20 17.86 -39.75
CA SER A 689 -5.92 18.33 -41.13
C SER A 689 -7.03 17.99 -42.13
N ILE A 690 -7.96 17.11 -41.79
CA ILE A 690 -9.07 16.70 -42.63
C ILE A 690 -10.09 17.83 -42.73
N SER A 691 -10.12 18.54 -43.87
CA SER A 691 -10.99 19.70 -44.10
C SER A 691 -12.14 19.43 -45.07
N GLY A 692 -12.16 18.26 -45.72
CA GLY A 692 -13.20 17.87 -46.66
C GLY A 692 -13.59 16.40 -46.46
N GLY A 693 -14.87 16.12 -46.49
CA GLY A 693 -15.42 14.77 -46.35
C GLY A 693 -16.94 14.80 -46.33
N LYS A 694 -17.55 13.65 -46.35
CA LYS A 694 -19.02 13.52 -46.26
C LYS A 694 -19.38 12.61 -45.12
N ALA A 695 -20.50 12.90 -44.48
CA ALA A 695 -21.06 12.01 -43.47
C ALA A 695 -21.26 10.59 -44.05
N SER A 696 -20.94 9.61 -43.26
CA SER A 696 -20.99 8.17 -43.57
C SER A 696 -21.65 7.40 -42.43
N GLY A 697 -22.00 6.16 -42.68
CA GLY A 697 -22.60 5.29 -41.64
C GLY A 697 -21.67 5.00 -40.45
N VAL A 698 -20.36 5.19 -40.62
CA VAL A 698 -19.38 4.94 -39.56
C VAL A 698 -19.25 6.11 -38.58
N ASP A 699 -19.80 7.29 -38.90
CA ASP A 699 -19.76 8.46 -38.01
C ASP A 699 -20.57 8.22 -36.72
N GLY A 700 -21.81 7.74 -36.87
CA GLY A 700 -22.65 7.37 -35.71
C GLY A 700 -22.02 6.28 -34.84
N TRP A 701 -21.35 5.32 -35.50
CA TRP A 701 -20.59 4.30 -34.78
C TRP A 701 -19.48 4.90 -33.92
N LEU A 702 -18.66 5.81 -34.43
CA LEU A 702 -17.55 6.40 -33.69
C LEU A 702 -18.06 7.16 -32.46
N ILE A 703 -19.10 8.00 -32.63
CA ILE A 703 -19.65 8.77 -31.51
C ILE A 703 -20.28 7.84 -30.46
N SER A 704 -20.98 6.78 -30.89
CA SER A 704 -21.55 5.78 -29.97
C SER A 704 -20.44 5.05 -29.19
N ARG A 705 -19.39 4.61 -29.84
CA ARG A 705 -18.24 3.96 -29.22
C ARG A 705 -17.55 4.86 -28.20
N PHE A 706 -17.31 6.12 -28.57
CA PHE A 706 -16.71 7.09 -27.66
C PHE A 706 -17.60 7.38 -26.45
N GLY A 707 -18.91 7.44 -26.64
CA GLY A 707 -19.87 7.51 -25.54
C GLY A 707 -19.75 6.34 -24.56
N ASN A 708 -19.65 5.12 -25.07
CA ASN A 708 -19.47 3.94 -24.23
C ASN A 708 -18.14 3.92 -23.47
N HIS A 709 -17.04 4.40 -24.08
CA HIS A 709 -15.76 4.56 -23.40
C HIS A 709 -15.84 5.58 -22.26
N LEU A 710 -16.54 6.71 -22.51
CA LEU A 710 -16.76 7.73 -21.47
C LEU A 710 -17.61 7.19 -20.30
N GLU A 711 -18.64 6.40 -20.59
CA GLU A 711 -19.45 5.74 -19.54
C GLU A 711 -18.61 4.76 -18.73
N ALA A 712 -17.77 3.94 -19.38
CA ALA A 712 -16.85 3.05 -18.71
C ALA A 712 -15.88 3.81 -17.79
N ILE A 713 -15.38 4.99 -18.24
CA ILE A 713 -14.55 5.88 -17.42
C ILE A 713 -15.34 6.37 -16.20
N HIS A 714 -16.57 6.87 -16.40
CA HIS A 714 -17.41 7.35 -15.30
C HIS A 714 -17.67 6.25 -14.26
N GLU A 715 -18.02 5.05 -14.68
CA GLU A 715 -18.24 3.90 -13.79
C GLU A 715 -16.94 3.48 -13.07
N GLY A 716 -15.82 3.47 -13.76
CA GLY A 716 -14.52 3.21 -13.18
C GLY A 716 -14.15 4.24 -12.11
N MET A 717 -14.37 5.51 -12.40
CA MET A 717 -14.04 6.62 -11.51
C MET A 717 -14.96 6.75 -10.28
N LYS A 718 -16.11 6.08 -10.23
CA LYS A 718 -16.87 5.89 -8.98
C LYS A 718 -16.07 5.11 -7.93
N ARG A 719 -15.15 4.26 -8.39
CA ARG A 719 -14.21 3.48 -7.56
C ARG A 719 -12.80 4.02 -7.61
N LEU A 720 -12.58 5.20 -8.21
CA LEU A 720 -11.27 5.85 -8.39
C LEU A 720 -10.28 5.01 -9.21
N ASP A 721 -10.77 4.24 -10.19
CA ASP A 721 -9.95 3.36 -11.03
C ASP A 721 -9.40 4.13 -12.24
N LEU A 722 -8.24 4.78 -12.05
CA LEU A 722 -7.53 5.51 -13.12
C LEU A 722 -7.05 4.59 -14.26
N ARG A 723 -6.89 3.30 -14.01
CA ARG A 723 -6.45 2.36 -15.03
C ARG A 723 -7.52 2.18 -16.12
N ILE A 724 -8.80 2.14 -15.72
CA ILE A 724 -9.90 2.11 -16.68
C ILE A 724 -9.85 3.38 -17.55
N MET A 725 -9.73 4.55 -16.92
CA MET A 725 -9.61 5.82 -17.66
C MET A 725 -8.44 5.78 -18.64
N ALA A 726 -7.27 5.30 -18.22
CA ALA A 726 -6.10 5.20 -19.08
C ALA A 726 -6.31 4.19 -20.21
N SER A 727 -6.90 3.01 -19.94
CA SER A 727 -7.18 2.00 -20.97
C SER A 727 -8.14 2.54 -22.04
N GLU A 728 -9.25 3.11 -21.62
CA GLU A 728 -10.26 3.63 -22.54
C GLU A 728 -9.70 4.81 -23.36
N SER A 729 -9.08 5.82 -22.71
CA SER A 729 -8.63 7.03 -23.39
C SER A 729 -7.42 6.82 -24.30
N TYR A 730 -6.45 5.99 -23.91
CA TYR A 730 -5.18 5.89 -24.66
C TYR A 730 -5.08 4.66 -25.55
N PHE A 731 -5.92 3.65 -25.35
CA PHE A 731 -5.86 2.41 -26.13
C PHE A 731 -7.13 2.16 -26.92
N GLU A 732 -8.30 2.15 -26.28
CA GLU A 732 -9.54 1.79 -26.95
C GLU A 732 -10.04 2.91 -27.88
N MET A 733 -10.14 4.15 -27.42
CA MET A 733 -10.50 5.28 -28.30
C MET A 733 -9.51 5.45 -29.46
N PHE A 734 -8.19 5.22 -29.21
CA PHE A 734 -7.20 5.24 -30.28
C PHE A 734 -7.45 4.14 -31.33
N ASN A 735 -7.80 2.94 -30.89
CA ASN A 735 -8.11 1.82 -31.79
C ASN A 735 -9.38 2.09 -32.61
N ASP A 736 -10.40 2.65 -31.98
CA ASP A 736 -11.65 2.98 -32.65
C ASP A 736 -11.46 4.13 -33.66
N MET A 737 -10.62 5.11 -33.34
CA MET A 737 -10.25 6.18 -34.29
C MET A 737 -9.50 5.61 -35.52
N LYS A 738 -8.56 4.66 -35.28
CA LYS A 738 -7.91 3.95 -36.41
C LYS A 738 -8.90 3.19 -37.28
N TRP A 739 -9.88 2.55 -36.68
CA TRP A 739 -10.91 1.84 -37.43
C TRP A 739 -11.77 2.79 -38.23
N TYR A 740 -12.18 3.93 -37.63
CA TYR A 740 -12.92 4.97 -38.32
C TYR A 740 -12.23 5.43 -39.60
N LEU A 741 -10.93 5.77 -39.51
CA LEU A 741 -10.13 6.18 -40.67
C LEU A 741 -10.04 5.06 -41.74
N ARG A 742 -9.78 3.80 -41.31
CA ARG A 742 -9.73 2.65 -42.22
C ARG A 742 -11.04 2.43 -42.94
N ARG A 743 -12.16 2.69 -42.29
CA ARG A 743 -13.51 2.61 -42.88
C ARG A 743 -13.84 3.76 -43.83
N GLY A 744 -12.90 4.70 -44.03
CA GLY A 744 -13.08 5.87 -44.87
C GLY A 744 -13.85 7.02 -44.20
N GLY A 745 -13.97 6.99 -42.88
CA GLY A 745 -14.55 8.07 -42.09
C GLY A 745 -13.75 9.36 -42.28
N SER A 746 -14.41 10.46 -42.61
CA SER A 746 -13.76 11.72 -42.98
C SER A 746 -14.65 12.96 -42.73
N ASP A 747 -15.78 12.81 -42.05
CA ASP A 747 -16.64 13.95 -41.74
C ASP A 747 -15.97 14.87 -40.71
N PRO A 748 -15.67 16.15 -41.08
CA PRO A 748 -14.95 17.06 -40.20
C PRO A 748 -15.71 17.38 -38.90
N GLY A 749 -17.04 17.38 -38.94
CA GLY A 749 -17.88 17.60 -37.77
C GLY A 749 -17.73 16.48 -36.75
N THR A 750 -17.91 15.23 -37.19
CA THR A 750 -17.72 14.04 -36.38
C THR A 750 -16.30 13.93 -35.83
N ILE A 751 -15.29 14.18 -36.63
CA ILE A 751 -13.88 14.18 -36.20
C ILE A 751 -13.68 15.22 -35.11
N LYS A 752 -14.18 16.41 -35.25
CA LYS A 752 -14.03 17.51 -34.27
C LYS A 752 -14.69 17.14 -32.93
N ASP A 753 -15.88 16.57 -32.96
CA ASP A 753 -16.59 16.12 -31.76
C ASP A 753 -15.86 14.94 -31.09
N ALA A 754 -15.41 13.97 -31.87
CA ALA A 754 -14.61 12.86 -31.35
C ALA A 754 -13.29 13.34 -30.73
N LEU A 755 -12.56 14.25 -31.39
CA LEU A 755 -11.32 14.84 -30.84
C LEU A 755 -11.59 15.58 -29.51
N ARG A 756 -12.70 16.30 -29.40
CA ARG A 756 -13.07 16.99 -28.17
C ARG A 756 -13.31 16.00 -27.02
N MET A 757 -14.06 14.93 -27.28
CA MET A 757 -14.29 13.86 -26.31
C MET A 757 -12.99 13.17 -25.92
N TRP A 758 -12.16 12.85 -26.89
CA TRP A 758 -10.90 12.11 -26.68
C TRP A 758 -9.89 12.92 -25.88
N ILE A 759 -9.59 14.15 -26.29
CA ILE A 759 -8.61 15.02 -25.63
C ILE A 759 -9.06 15.34 -24.19
N SER A 760 -10.37 15.64 -24.00
CA SER A 760 -10.87 15.90 -22.65
C SER A 760 -10.77 14.67 -21.73
N SER A 761 -10.97 13.44 -22.26
CA SER A 761 -10.81 12.20 -21.47
C SER A 761 -9.36 11.94 -21.02
N MET A 762 -8.37 12.43 -21.78
CA MET A 762 -6.95 12.33 -21.44
C MET A 762 -6.49 13.39 -20.44
N SER A 763 -7.17 14.55 -20.36
CA SER A 763 -6.75 15.70 -19.57
C SER A 763 -6.44 15.41 -18.08
N PRO A 764 -7.16 14.55 -17.35
CA PRO A 764 -6.81 14.23 -15.97
C PRO A 764 -5.46 13.53 -15.80
N ILE A 765 -5.07 12.68 -16.76
CA ILE A 765 -3.84 11.87 -16.68
C ILE A 765 -2.65 12.58 -17.34
N THR A 766 -2.80 13.07 -18.58
CA THR A 766 -1.74 13.77 -19.34
C THR A 766 -2.14 15.21 -19.64
N PRO A 767 -2.16 16.06 -18.62
CA PRO A 767 -2.73 17.40 -18.75
C PRO A 767 -1.98 18.30 -19.73
N HIS A 768 -0.65 18.20 -19.81
CA HIS A 768 0.13 19.08 -20.68
C HIS A 768 -0.10 18.75 -22.16
N ILE A 769 -0.13 17.47 -22.52
CA ILE A 769 -0.43 17.00 -23.88
C ILE A 769 -1.88 17.32 -24.24
N ALA A 770 -2.82 17.12 -23.31
CA ALA A 770 -4.22 17.44 -23.56
C ALA A 770 -4.42 18.91 -23.90
N GLU A 771 -3.78 19.83 -23.18
CA GLU A 771 -3.83 21.26 -23.50
C GLU A 771 -3.20 21.60 -24.85
N GLU A 772 -2.05 20.99 -25.18
CA GLU A 772 -1.37 21.22 -26.47
C GLU A 772 -2.23 20.76 -27.64
N LEU A 773 -2.88 19.60 -27.52
CA LEU A 773 -3.79 19.07 -28.52
C LEU A 773 -5.09 19.89 -28.61
N TRP A 774 -5.58 20.41 -27.47
CA TRP A 774 -6.74 21.27 -27.40
C TRP A 774 -6.53 22.58 -28.17
N GLU A 775 -5.36 23.21 -27.95
CA GLU A 775 -4.94 24.43 -28.68
C GLU A 775 -4.72 24.13 -30.17
N LEU A 776 -4.08 22.99 -30.51
CA LEU A 776 -3.86 22.54 -31.88
C LEU A 776 -5.17 22.38 -32.67
N CYS A 777 -6.19 21.82 -32.02
CA CYS A 777 -7.52 21.63 -32.62
C CYS A 777 -8.36 22.92 -32.69
N GLY A 778 -7.85 24.04 -32.20
CA GLY A 778 -8.54 25.32 -32.17
C GLY A 778 -9.78 25.34 -31.27
N PHE A 779 -9.78 24.59 -30.18
CA PHE A 779 -10.85 24.61 -29.20
C PHE A 779 -10.70 25.80 -28.25
N ASP A 780 -11.83 26.39 -27.85
CA ASP A 780 -11.83 27.52 -26.93
C ASP A 780 -11.51 27.13 -25.50
N GLY A 781 -10.86 28.00 -24.75
CA GLY A 781 -10.53 27.83 -23.33
C GLY A 781 -9.40 26.83 -23.10
N LEU A 782 -9.41 26.14 -21.95
CA LEU A 782 -8.46 25.12 -21.58
C LEU A 782 -9.14 23.75 -21.52
N ALA A 783 -8.43 22.69 -21.89
CA ALA A 783 -8.90 21.32 -21.74
C ALA A 783 -9.25 20.98 -20.27
N ALA A 784 -8.48 21.52 -19.32
CA ALA A 784 -8.72 21.35 -17.88
C ALA A 784 -9.99 22.02 -17.36
N GLU A 785 -10.53 23.02 -18.07
CA GLU A 785 -11.77 23.73 -17.72
C GLU A 785 -12.99 23.13 -18.42
N TYR A 786 -12.77 22.30 -19.43
CA TYR A 786 -13.87 21.70 -20.18
C TYR A 786 -14.62 20.68 -19.30
N GLN A 787 -15.95 20.74 -19.33
CA GLN A 787 -16.75 19.76 -18.61
C GLN A 787 -16.49 18.35 -19.17
N PHE A 788 -16.22 17.40 -18.30
CA PHE A 788 -15.99 16.02 -18.72
C PHE A 788 -17.21 15.51 -19.46
N PRO A 789 -17.05 15.02 -20.72
CA PRO A 789 -18.20 14.69 -21.55
C PRO A 789 -18.95 13.48 -20.99
N GLU A 790 -20.27 13.55 -21.10
CA GLU A 790 -21.18 12.47 -20.75
C GLU A 790 -21.63 11.72 -22.01
N LEU A 791 -22.19 10.53 -21.83
CA LEU A 791 -22.79 9.78 -22.94
C LEU A 791 -23.93 10.59 -23.57
N SER A 792 -23.70 11.09 -24.78
CA SER A 792 -24.71 11.90 -25.51
C SER A 792 -25.56 11.05 -26.43
N HIS A 793 -25.05 9.94 -26.94
CA HIS A 793 -25.73 9.11 -27.94
C HIS A 793 -25.18 7.70 -27.93
N SER A 794 -26.07 6.71 -27.89
CA SER A 794 -25.72 5.30 -28.09
C SER A 794 -26.48 4.77 -29.29
N ASP A 795 -25.73 4.22 -30.24
CA ASP A 795 -26.29 3.48 -31.39
C ASP A 795 -25.79 2.04 -31.42
N PRO A 796 -26.43 1.16 -30.62
CA PRO A 796 -26.06 -0.27 -30.59
C PRO A 796 -26.15 -0.95 -31.96
N SER A 797 -26.96 -0.42 -32.91
CA SER A 797 -27.08 -0.98 -34.23
C SER A 797 -25.86 -0.69 -35.10
N ALA A 798 -25.36 0.55 -35.06
CA ALA A 798 -24.12 0.92 -35.71
C ALA A 798 -22.91 0.15 -35.13
N GLU A 799 -22.84 -0.01 -33.81
CA GLU A 799 -21.78 -0.79 -33.14
C GLU A 799 -21.80 -2.27 -33.56
N PHE A 800 -22.99 -2.86 -33.60
CA PHE A 800 -23.14 -4.24 -34.05
C PHE A 800 -22.77 -4.39 -35.53
N GLY A 801 -23.16 -3.43 -36.37
CA GLY A 801 -22.83 -3.44 -37.80
C GLY A 801 -21.32 -3.44 -38.04
N GLU A 802 -20.56 -2.59 -37.39
CA GLU A 802 -19.11 -2.56 -37.54
C GLU A 802 -18.42 -3.79 -36.91
N THR A 803 -18.98 -4.36 -35.82
CA THR A 803 -18.54 -5.64 -35.27
C THR A 803 -18.74 -6.77 -36.29
N LEU A 804 -19.90 -6.81 -36.93
CA LEU A 804 -20.20 -7.80 -38.00
C LEU A 804 -19.18 -7.74 -39.14
N ILE A 805 -18.78 -6.51 -39.56
CA ILE A 805 -17.77 -6.37 -40.62
C ILE A 805 -16.41 -6.89 -40.14
N ARG A 806 -16.00 -6.58 -38.90
CA ARG A 806 -14.74 -7.13 -38.33
C ARG A 806 -14.76 -8.65 -38.27
N ASP A 807 -15.86 -9.23 -37.81
CA ASP A 807 -16.04 -10.68 -37.70
C ASP A 807 -15.97 -11.35 -39.07
N VAL A 808 -16.64 -10.80 -40.08
CA VAL A 808 -16.60 -11.30 -41.46
C VAL A 808 -15.18 -11.28 -42.03
N ILE A 809 -14.43 -10.18 -41.85
CA ILE A 809 -13.03 -10.08 -42.27
C ILE A 809 -12.18 -11.15 -41.58
N SER A 810 -12.37 -11.30 -40.27
CA SER A 810 -11.67 -12.31 -39.48
C SER A 810 -11.99 -13.73 -39.93
N ASP A 811 -13.27 -14.05 -40.12
CA ASP A 811 -13.73 -15.37 -40.49
C ASP A 811 -13.20 -15.75 -41.90
N ILE A 812 -13.27 -14.83 -42.87
CA ILE A 812 -12.72 -15.08 -44.21
C ILE A 812 -11.21 -15.33 -44.14
N THR A 813 -10.49 -14.47 -43.41
CA THR A 813 -9.03 -14.59 -43.23
C THR A 813 -8.68 -15.94 -42.60
N GLN A 814 -9.43 -16.35 -41.57
CA GLN A 814 -9.25 -17.63 -40.89
C GLN A 814 -9.53 -18.82 -41.83
N ILE A 815 -10.61 -18.77 -42.59
CA ILE A 815 -10.94 -19.82 -43.56
C ILE A 815 -9.82 -19.97 -44.59
N ILE A 816 -9.35 -18.85 -45.18
CA ILE A 816 -8.24 -18.86 -46.15
C ILE A 816 -6.98 -19.50 -45.52
N LYS A 817 -6.65 -19.09 -44.29
CA LYS A 817 -5.47 -19.61 -43.58
C LYS A 817 -5.58 -21.12 -43.30
N VAL A 818 -6.74 -21.59 -42.85
CA VAL A 818 -6.94 -23.00 -42.47
C VAL A 818 -7.05 -23.91 -43.69
N THR A 819 -7.67 -23.42 -44.75
CA THR A 819 -7.86 -24.23 -45.97
C THR A 819 -6.71 -24.10 -46.97
N GLU A 820 -5.78 -23.16 -46.75
CA GLU A 820 -4.68 -22.82 -47.66
C GLU A 820 -5.16 -22.48 -49.11
N MET A 821 -6.42 -22.03 -49.24
CA MET A 821 -7.01 -21.65 -50.50
C MET A 821 -6.49 -20.28 -50.94
N SER A 822 -6.46 -20.04 -52.24
CA SER A 822 -6.22 -18.73 -52.86
C SER A 822 -7.48 -18.27 -53.60
N PRO A 823 -8.54 -17.90 -52.91
CA PRO A 823 -9.82 -17.60 -53.56
C PRO A 823 -9.71 -16.30 -54.37
N LYS A 824 -10.47 -16.25 -55.47
CA LYS A 824 -10.62 -15.04 -56.29
C LYS A 824 -11.86 -14.26 -55.93
N ARG A 825 -12.81 -14.93 -55.27
CA ARG A 825 -14.11 -14.37 -54.92
C ARG A 825 -14.61 -14.95 -53.59
N ALA A 826 -15.23 -14.11 -52.76
CA ALA A 826 -15.94 -14.47 -51.55
C ALA A 826 -17.41 -14.04 -51.69
N VAL A 827 -18.33 -14.96 -51.46
CA VAL A 827 -19.76 -14.66 -51.46
C VAL A 827 -20.28 -14.77 -50.05
N LEU A 828 -20.88 -13.68 -49.54
CA LEU A 828 -21.51 -13.60 -48.26
C LEU A 828 -23.02 -13.75 -48.39
N TYR A 829 -23.58 -14.76 -47.78
CA TYR A 829 -25.04 -14.94 -47.73
C TYR A 829 -25.58 -14.42 -46.40
N THR A 830 -26.39 -13.35 -46.42
CA THR A 830 -27.07 -12.86 -45.25
C THR A 830 -28.28 -13.71 -44.90
N ALA A 831 -28.71 -13.67 -43.65
CA ALA A 831 -29.81 -14.49 -43.19
C ALA A 831 -31.13 -14.17 -43.91
N PRO A 832 -31.94 -15.22 -44.28
CA PRO A 832 -33.25 -14.96 -44.84
C PRO A 832 -34.20 -14.37 -43.81
N ALA A 833 -35.17 -13.59 -44.26
CA ALA A 833 -36.14 -12.84 -43.46
C ALA A 833 -36.85 -13.71 -42.41
N TRP A 834 -37.19 -14.95 -42.74
CA TRP A 834 -37.88 -15.87 -41.80
C TRP A 834 -37.00 -16.21 -40.57
N LYS A 835 -35.69 -16.25 -40.69
CA LYS A 835 -34.77 -16.52 -39.54
C LYS A 835 -34.68 -15.30 -38.62
N THR A 836 -34.70 -14.10 -39.18
CA THR A 836 -34.76 -12.85 -38.41
C THR A 836 -36.08 -12.77 -37.63
N GLU A 837 -37.17 -13.23 -38.23
CA GLU A 837 -38.49 -13.26 -37.58
C GLU A 837 -38.49 -14.27 -36.41
N VAL A 838 -37.89 -15.44 -36.55
CA VAL A 838 -37.72 -16.39 -35.43
C VAL A 838 -36.91 -15.76 -34.27
N MET A 839 -35.87 -15.01 -34.59
CA MET A 839 -35.08 -14.30 -33.58
C MET A 839 -35.92 -13.22 -32.86
N ARG A 840 -36.71 -12.46 -33.62
CA ARG A 840 -37.60 -11.43 -33.04
C ARG A 840 -38.61 -12.03 -32.05
N ILE A 841 -39.21 -13.17 -32.40
CA ILE A 841 -40.11 -13.91 -31.53
C ILE A 841 -39.38 -14.44 -30.29
N ALA A 842 -38.19 -14.99 -30.44
CA ALA A 842 -37.38 -15.48 -29.34
C ALA A 842 -37.04 -14.39 -28.32
N LEU A 843 -36.66 -13.18 -28.79
CA LEU A 843 -36.39 -12.02 -27.92
C LEU A 843 -37.64 -11.55 -27.17
N GLY A 844 -38.78 -11.49 -27.83
CA GLY A 844 -40.04 -11.14 -27.19
C GLY A 844 -40.47 -12.13 -26.10
N LEU A 845 -40.17 -13.42 -26.26
CA LEU A 845 -40.40 -14.44 -25.24
C LEU A 845 -39.38 -14.34 -24.11
N ALA A 846 -38.13 -14.02 -24.39
CA ALA A 846 -37.06 -13.82 -23.41
C ALA A 846 -37.39 -12.63 -22.47
N ASP A 847 -37.87 -11.53 -23.01
CA ASP A 847 -38.33 -10.37 -22.22
C ASP A 847 -39.47 -10.70 -21.24
N GLY A 848 -40.33 -11.64 -21.63
CA GLY A 848 -41.40 -12.13 -20.78
C GLY A 848 -41.01 -13.28 -19.83
N ASN A 849 -39.70 -13.62 -19.73
CA ASN A 849 -39.21 -14.82 -19.00
C ASN A 849 -39.92 -16.13 -19.43
N ARG A 850 -40.33 -16.24 -20.68
CA ARG A 850 -41.06 -17.39 -21.24
C ARG A 850 -40.33 -18.13 -22.36
N LEU A 851 -39.05 -17.88 -22.51
CA LEU A 851 -38.24 -18.48 -23.54
C LEU A 851 -37.87 -19.93 -23.15
N ASP A 852 -38.56 -20.87 -23.73
CA ASP A 852 -38.18 -22.27 -23.80
C ASP A 852 -38.41 -22.84 -25.21
N ILE A 853 -37.77 -23.96 -25.53
CA ILE A 853 -37.83 -24.54 -26.89
C ILE A 853 -39.28 -24.87 -27.34
N PRO A 854 -40.12 -25.52 -26.48
CA PRO A 854 -41.53 -25.80 -26.85
C PRO A 854 -42.34 -24.54 -27.12
N THR A 855 -42.22 -23.51 -26.22
CA THR A 855 -42.94 -22.25 -26.35
C THR A 855 -42.52 -21.45 -27.58
N LEU A 856 -41.21 -21.34 -27.82
CA LEU A 856 -40.70 -20.68 -29.02
C LEU A 856 -41.14 -21.38 -30.30
N THR A 857 -41.00 -22.71 -30.36
CA THR A 857 -41.44 -23.50 -31.53
C THR A 857 -42.94 -23.34 -31.79
N ARG A 858 -43.77 -23.40 -30.75
CA ARG A 858 -45.20 -23.24 -30.85
C ARG A 858 -45.59 -21.84 -31.32
N THR A 859 -44.94 -20.81 -30.78
CA THR A 859 -45.21 -19.42 -31.16
C THR A 859 -44.84 -19.19 -32.62
N CYS A 860 -43.66 -19.67 -33.05
CA CYS A 860 -43.25 -19.58 -34.48
C CYS A 860 -44.22 -20.35 -35.39
N MET A 861 -44.75 -21.51 -34.99
CA MET A 861 -45.69 -22.31 -35.80
C MET A 861 -47.10 -21.67 -35.91
N ASN A 862 -47.41 -20.71 -35.05
CA ASN A 862 -48.64 -19.92 -35.16
C ASN A 862 -48.54 -18.85 -36.27
N ASP A 863 -47.34 -18.48 -36.66
CA ASP A 863 -47.10 -17.56 -37.78
C ASP A 863 -47.18 -18.29 -39.13
N GLU A 864 -48.07 -17.86 -40.02
CA GLU A 864 -48.34 -18.49 -41.31
C GLU A 864 -47.14 -18.42 -42.24
N SER A 865 -46.34 -17.37 -42.15
CA SER A 865 -45.10 -17.19 -42.95
C SER A 865 -44.00 -18.17 -42.55
N LEU A 866 -43.90 -18.56 -41.29
CA LEU A 866 -42.91 -19.48 -40.74
C LEU A 866 -43.27 -20.93 -40.88
N ARG A 867 -44.56 -21.29 -40.98
CA ARG A 867 -45.02 -22.68 -41.14
C ARG A 867 -44.44 -23.38 -42.38
N LYS A 868 -44.19 -22.63 -43.45
CA LYS A 868 -43.57 -23.18 -44.71
C LYS A 868 -42.20 -23.77 -44.44
N ASN A 869 -41.47 -23.29 -43.40
CA ASN A 869 -40.15 -23.75 -43.03
C ASN A 869 -40.13 -24.58 -41.74
N GLY A 870 -41.22 -25.21 -41.33
CA GLY A 870 -41.47 -25.77 -40.00
C GLY A 870 -40.33 -26.61 -39.40
N LYS A 871 -39.70 -27.51 -40.15
CA LYS A 871 -38.58 -28.30 -39.68
C LYS A 871 -37.35 -27.42 -39.35
N ALA A 872 -36.99 -26.53 -40.26
CA ALA A 872 -35.84 -25.59 -40.09
C ALA A 872 -36.11 -24.58 -38.99
N VAL A 873 -37.36 -24.14 -38.84
CA VAL A 873 -37.77 -23.27 -37.71
C VAL A 873 -37.57 -23.97 -36.37
N SER A 874 -37.96 -25.25 -36.24
CA SER A 874 -37.76 -26.01 -35.02
C SER A 874 -36.30 -26.25 -34.67
N GLU A 875 -35.44 -26.49 -35.69
CA GLU A 875 -34.00 -26.62 -35.50
C GLU A 875 -33.36 -25.28 -35.05
N LEU A 876 -33.74 -24.18 -35.68
CA LEU A 876 -33.26 -22.84 -35.35
C LEU A 876 -33.74 -22.39 -33.96
N ALA A 877 -34.98 -22.71 -33.59
CA ALA A 877 -35.52 -22.42 -32.27
C ALA A 877 -34.72 -23.11 -31.17
N LYS A 878 -34.32 -24.41 -31.36
CA LYS A 878 -33.42 -25.10 -30.44
C LYS A 878 -32.09 -24.37 -30.30
N LYS A 879 -31.50 -23.97 -31.45
CA LYS A 879 -30.21 -23.26 -31.47
C LYS A 879 -30.32 -21.92 -30.73
N PHE A 880 -31.34 -21.10 -30.99
CA PHE A 880 -31.51 -19.83 -30.31
C PHE A 880 -31.81 -19.97 -28.81
N ALA A 881 -32.62 -20.93 -28.41
CA ALA A 881 -32.88 -21.18 -27.00
C ALA A 881 -31.62 -21.62 -26.22
N THR A 882 -30.67 -22.31 -26.92
CA THR A 882 -29.40 -22.77 -26.31
C THR A 882 -28.30 -21.69 -26.39
N ASP A 883 -28.22 -20.95 -27.51
CA ASP A 883 -27.15 -19.95 -27.72
C ASP A 883 -27.45 -18.56 -27.13
N MET A 884 -28.62 -18.34 -26.52
CA MET A 884 -28.97 -17.06 -25.89
C MET A 884 -28.07 -16.65 -24.72
N THR A 885 -27.17 -17.53 -24.30
CA THR A 885 -26.17 -17.22 -23.26
C THR A 885 -24.92 -16.51 -23.81
N ARG A 886 -24.69 -16.48 -25.12
CA ARG A 886 -23.45 -15.98 -25.76
C ARG A 886 -23.52 -14.55 -26.32
N THR A 887 -24.70 -13.98 -26.55
CA THR A 887 -24.89 -12.61 -27.00
C THR A 887 -25.96 -11.96 -26.15
N SER A 888 -25.74 -10.76 -25.66
CA SER A 888 -26.72 -10.03 -24.85
C SER A 888 -28.03 -9.82 -25.65
N ASN A 889 -29.15 -9.72 -24.95
CA ASN A 889 -30.44 -9.41 -25.58
C ASN A 889 -30.39 -8.07 -26.31
N ASP A 890 -29.64 -7.11 -25.81
CA ASP A 890 -29.48 -5.79 -26.43
C ASP A 890 -28.69 -5.85 -27.73
N GLY A 891 -27.63 -6.64 -27.83
CA GLY A 891 -26.94 -6.89 -29.09
C GLY A 891 -27.81 -7.54 -30.17
N ARG A 892 -28.74 -8.43 -29.78
CA ARG A 892 -29.70 -9.03 -30.70
C ARG A 892 -30.79 -8.08 -31.12
N ARG A 893 -31.26 -7.19 -30.24
CA ARG A 893 -32.18 -6.12 -30.57
C ARG A 893 -31.55 -5.13 -31.54
N ALA A 894 -30.27 -4.83 -31.36
CA ALA A 894 -29.48 -4.00 -32.24
C ALA A 894 -29.43 -4.62 -33.67
N LEU A 895 -29.18 -5.93 -33.75
CA LEU A 895 -29.18 -6.69 -34.99
C LEU A 895 -30.53 -6.64 -35.69
N LEU A 896 -31.66 -6.73 -34.98
CA LEU A 896 -32.99 -6.66 -35.58
C LEU A 896 -33.31 -5.27 -36.17
N LYS A 897 -32.64 -4.22 -35.71
CA LYS A 897 -32.75 -2.86 -36.27
C LYS A 897 -31.83 -2.64 -37.47
N LEU A 898 -30.79 -3.46 -37.61
CA LEU A 898 -29.80 -3.39 -38.67
C LEU A 898 -30.32 -4.13 -39.92
N ASN A 899 -30.28 -3.50 -41.07
CA ASN A 899 -30.43 -4.23 -42.35
C ASN A 899 -29.07 -4.84 -42.71
N GLU A 900 -28.84 -6.11 -42.29
CA GLU A 900 -27.58 -6.84 -42.47
C GLU A 900 -27.12 -6.86 -43.94
N PHE A 901 -28.06 -7.09 -44.90
CA PHE A 901 -27.75 -7.10 -46.33
C PHE A 901 -27.26 -5.74 -46.82
N LEU A 902 -27.97 -4.67 -46.54
CA LEU A 902 -27.59 -3.32 -46.98
C LEU A 902 -26.27 -2.90 -46.32
N HIS A 903 -26.08 -3.24 -45.03
CA HIS A 903 -24.89 -2.88 -44.29
C HIS A 903 -23.63 -3.56 -44.84
N LEU A 904 -23.68 -4.89 -45.02
CA LEU A 904 -22.57 -5.65 -45.63
C LEU A 904 -22.35 -5.29 -47.11
N SER A 905 -23.41 -5.04 -47.87
CA SER A 905 -23.27 -4.60 -49.25
C SER A 905 -22.58 -3.23 -49.37
N SER A 906 -22.87 -2.29 -48.46
CA SER A 906 -22.18 -1.00 -48.42
C SER A 906 -20.71 -1.12 -48.02
N ALA A 907 -20.35 -2.17 -47.32
CA ALA A 907 -18.99 -2.45 -46.86
C ALA A 907 -18.22 -3.42 -47.77
N ALA A 908 -18.83 -3.95 -48.83
CA ALA A 908 -18.23 -5.02 -49.66
C ALA A 908 -16.89 -4.62 -50.28
N ASP A 909 -16.76 -3.38 -50.80
CA ASP A 909 -15.51 -2.89 -51.38
C ASP A 909 -14.41 -2.73 -50.29
N PHE A 910 -14.77 -2.28 -49.10
CA PHE A 910 -13.85 -2.21 -47.98
C PHE A 910 -13.38 -3.59 -47.53
N ILE A 911 -14.32 -4.55 -47.36
CA ILE A 911 -13.96 -5.92 -47.00
C ILE A 911 -13.08 -6.54 -48.08
N SER A 912 -13.39 -6.31 -49.37
CA SER A 912 -12.58 -6.78 -50.52
C SER A 912 -11.15 -6.25 -50.46
N SER A 913 -10.98 -4.96 -50.13
CA SER A 913 -9.66 -4.34 -50.00
C SER A 913 -8.85 -4.92 -48.80
N GLU A 914 -9.53 -5.22 -47.71
CA GLU A 914 -8.88 -5.75 -46.49
C GLU A 914 -8.39 -7.19 -46.65
N ILE A 915 -9.15 -8.02 -47.35
CA ILE A 915 -8.80 -9.44 -47.54
C ILE A 915 -8.10 -9.74 -48.86
N GLY A 916 -8.03 -8.78 -49.78
CA GLY A 916 -7.44 -8.95 -51.11
C GLY A 916 -8.27 -9.88 -52.04
N VAL A 917 -9.56 -10.07 -51.77
CA VAL A 917 -10.45 -10.96 -52.53
C VAL A 917 -11.76 -10.23 -52.84
N LYS A 918 -12.27 -10.34 -54.06
CA LYS A 918 -13.55 -9.69 -54.40
C LYS A 918 -14.68 -10.27 -53.55
N VAL A 919 -15.40 -9.40 -52.84
CA VAL A 919 -16.54 -9.75 -51.96
C VAL A 919 -17.84 -9.38 -52.66
N GLU A 920 -18.79 -10.30 -52.68
CA GLU A 920 -20.17 -10.09 -53.13
C GLU A 920 -21.13 -10.49 -52.00
N VAL A 921 -22.17 -9.69 -51.78
CA VAL A 921 -23.17 -9.96 -50.76
C VAL A 921 -24.48 -10.33 -51.41
N MET A 922 -25.09 -11.42 -50.97
CA MET A 922 -26.38 -11.91 -51.45
C MET A 922 -27.33 -12.21 -50.31
N SER A 923 -28.62 -11.90 -50.48
CA SER A 923 -29.63 -12.39 -49.54
C SER A 923 -29.88 -13.87 -49.72
N ALA A 924 -29.96 -14.65 -48.63
CA ALA A 924 -30.32 -16.07 -48.75
C ALA A 924 -31.78 -16.28 -49.19
N ASP A 925 -32.63 -15.27 -49.22
CA ASP A 925 -33.98 -15.33 -49.77
C ASP A 925 -33.96 -15.36 -51.33
N ASP A 926 -32.99 -14.65 -51.94
CA ASP A 926 -32.90 -14.48 -53.40
C ASP A 926 -31.51 -14.84 -53.94
N ALA A 927 -30.84 -15.85 -53.35
CA ALA A 927 -29.48 -16.21 -53.74
C ALA A 927 -29.50 -16.80 -55.17
N ALA A 928 -29.20 -15.96 -56.16
CA ALA A 928 -29.09 -16.36 -57.56
C ALA A 928 -27.89 -17.28 -57.84
N TYR A 929 -26.91 -17.31 -56.97
CA TYR A 929 -25.70 -18.14 -57.02
C TYR A 929 -25.39 -18.77 -55.66
N ASP A 930 -25.58 -20.06 -55.53
CA ASP A 930 -25.26 -20.84 -54.31
C ASP A 930 -24.89 -22.31 -54.69
N PRO A 931 -23.69 -22.53 -55.27
CA PRO A 931 -23.31 -23.77 -55.85
C PRO A 931 -23.15 -24.93 -54.84
N GLN A 932 -22.97 -24.58 -53.54
CA GLN A 932 -22.80 -25.56 -52.48
C GLN A 932 -23.91 -25.54 -51.42
N GLY A 933 -24.96 -24.77 -51.64
CA GLY A 933 -26.08 -24.61 -50.68
C GLY A 933 -25.70 -23.97 -49.36
N LYS A 934 -24.67 -23.14 -49.37
CA LYS A 934 -24.13 -22.45 -48.18
C LYS A 934 -25.09 -21.41 -47.60
N SER A 935 -25.94 -20.80 -48.44
CA SER A 935 -26.93 -19.81 -48.00
C SER A 935 -27.82 -20.33 -46.85
N LYS A 936 -28.11 -21.65 -46.84
CA LYS A 936 -28.87 -22.28 -45.76
C LYS A 936 -28.26 -22.17 -44.37
N ALA A 937 -26.94 -22.03 -44.30
CA ALA A 937 -26.22 -21.90 -43.01
C ALA A 937 -26.27 -20.51 -42.42
N ALA A 938 -26.59 -19.47 -43.21
CA ALA A 938 -26.67 -18.10 -42.78
C ALA A 938 -27.70 -17.93 -41.67
N ILE A 939 -27.33 -17.25 -40.57
CA ILE A 939 -28.22 -16.88 -39.47
C ILE A 939 -28.04 -15.39 -39.18
N PRO A 940 -29.03 -14.73 -38.61
CA PRO A 940 -28.89 -13.31 -38.28
C PRO A 940 -27.63 -13.02 -37.46
N GLY A 941 -26.78 -12.09 -37.89
CA GLY A 941 -25.50 -11.73 -37.33
C GLY A 941 -24.33 -12.69 -37.63
N ARG A 942 -24.57 -13.72 -38.48
CA ARG A 942 -23.53 -14.64 -38.95
C ARG A 942 -23.82 -15.01 -40.39
N PRO A 943 -23.39 -14.22 -41.37
CA PRO A 943 -23.51 -14.55 -42.77
C PRO A 943 -22.73 -15.82 -43.06
N ALA A 944 -23.25 -16.60 -44.01
CA ALA A 944 -22.52 -17.77 -44.49
C ALA A 944 -21.52 -17.34 -45.56
N ILE A 945 -20.32 -17.89 -45.48
CA ILE A 945 -19.18 -17.54 -46.35
C ILE A 945 -18.94 -18.68 -47.36
N TYR A 946 -18.90 -18.35 -48.64
CA TYR A 946 -18.47 -19.23 -49.73
C TYR A 946 -17.25 -18.63 -50.43
N LEU A 947 -16.17 -19.39 -50.53
CA LEU A 947 -14.93 -18.98 -51.20
C LEU A 947 -14.72 -19.80 -52.48
N GLU A 948 -14.36 -19.12 -53.59
CA GLU A 948 -14.03 -19.73 -54.85
C GLU A 948 -12.80 -19.12 -55.55
#